data_22426f216533ecfcd03f9b847f02795c
#
_entry.id   22426f216533ecfcd03f9b847f02795c
#
_cell.length_a   1.000
_cell.length_b   1.000
_cell.length_c   1.000
_cell.angle_alpha   90.00
_cell.angle_beta   90.00
_cell.angle_gamma   90.00
#
_symmetry.space_group_name_H-M   'P 1'
#
loop_
_entity.id
_entity.type
_entity.pdbx_description
1 polymer ?
#
loop_
_entity_poly.entity_id
_entity_poly.type
_entity_poly.pdbx_seq_one_letter_code
_entity_poly.pdbx_strand_id
1 'polypeptide(L)'
;MKTHATNPTALRTHSPYAHAEKPALTEDQAAASSSGMHQPLGRPPRKRQRIESDDPRASTPDRQPFTASDSKKEEIDASEGAWDRRFRQGQTAAVGNERIKTERYPDKVTTDVGAPSAQHRPQRSSQHHGVEARAFLRPREQLSESSARKRPREEQAPSRQSKRPFHGMGLTTEDLRRAEHELDWAAKKRLQAQRQQQQRQLSEPHGMARNHNAGLCVSMAYDNELAHRMRNGMALPFLEESVNAQVNAQRLDKYLQLIATARRARAGVTPRDLDRCTELAAQYLSGTGWFEGASLAQLAHVGNKLSKHPNQPACMEAIAWIAGELTQADDLVGLGGYPSALFLNAFSKNLDSGRCERAVARLARHLRREDKARQTLNAQNISLALNAFSKWSDNPDCQAVAPRFAALVASDDRLRSAMDAQGVATVLNALCKWPDTPDCGNAVSALAERLADESRLRNELKPQELGNALNALSKWADTPVCAAAASALAERLVDDPGLRKALDPINVTQALNALSKWADLPVCAEAAIALAERLADDPELCKALNARGLSTALNALSKWPDNPVCAAAVSALAERLVADPELRKDLEPQGVSSVLNALSKWPDTPVCAAAASALAEHVVDDLELRKGLDPQGVSNALNALAKWPDLPICGQAVSALAGRLAHDTELCKALDPINVTQALDALSKWPDTPICGQTASALAARLAHERRLRKALKPQEVVIALHSLSKWPDTPICAEAASALAERVVDELQLRKAFDAHQVVNTLKALSKWPDKQLCAVAASGLAERLADEPQLPKDLHRQGVVIVLNALSKWPDTAVCAEAVNALAERLVDEPDLRKELDPVDVTNVLNALSKWPGTEVCAEVARLLAWRLVGDRLLRKTFNSLDVANALNALSKWPDTPVCAAAAGGMAERLAADPGLRKELNPVDV
;
A
#
# COMPACT_ATOMS: atom_id res chain seq x y z
N MET A 1 -54.82 -41.44 7.62
CA MET A 1 -54.03 -42.32 8.49
C MET A 1 -52.73 -41.64 8.71
N LYS A 2 -52.60 -40.94 9.81
CA LYS A 2 -51.90 -41.29 11.05
C LYS A 2 -50.41 -41.59 10.73
N THR A 3 -49.39 -41.00 11.28
CA THR A 3 -49.17 -40.39 12.58
C THR A 3 -47.76 -39.76 12.64
N HIS A 4 -47.61 -38.70 13.41
CA HIS A 4 -46.50 -38.30 14.30
C HIS A 4 -45.14 -38.04 13.71
N ALA A 5 -44.65 -36.85 13.75
CA ALA A 5 -44.10 -36.03 14.88
C ALA A 5 -42.89 -36.71 15.56
N THR A 6 -41.78 -36.04 15.49
CA THR A 6 -41.02 -35.54 16.63
C THR A 6 -39.71 -34.89 16.21
N ASN A 7 -39.49 -33.69 16.67
CA ASN A 7 -38.21 -33.03 16.82
C ASN A 7 -37.44 -33.65 18.00
N PRO A 8 -36.13 -33.66 17.97
CA PRO A 8 -35.45 -33.11 19.15
C PRO A 8 -34.22 -32.25 18.84
N THR A 9 -34.21 -31.06 19.41
CA THR A 9 -33.31 -30.54 20.45
C THR A 9 -31.80 -30.57 20.21
N ALA A 10 -31.28 -29.38 20.27
CA ALA A 10 -29.90 -28.97 20.43
C ALA A 10 -29.05 -29.78 21.40
N LEU A 11 -27.81 -29.98 21.06
CA LEU A 11 -26.73 -30.21 22.03
C LEU A 11 -25.48 -29.47 21.65
N ARG A 12 -25.17 -28.49 22.51
CA ARG A 12 -23.86 -27.91 22.69
C ARG A 12 -22.86 -28.98 23.08
N THR A 13 -21.67 -28.96 22.52
CA THR A 13 -20.51 -29.58 23.19
C THR A 13 -19.38 -28.57 23.32
N HIS A 14 -19.05 -28.39 24.58
CA HIS A 14 -17.92 -27.65 25.10
C HIS A 14 -16.58 -28.32 24.71
N SER A 15 -15.61 -27.49 24.45
CA SER A 15 -14.18 -27.79 24.53
C SER A 15 -13.77 -28.09 25.97
N PRO A 16 -12.86 -29.01 26.23
CA PRO A 16 -12.08 -29.02 27.45
C PRO A 16 -10.60 -28.77 27.18
N TYR A 17 -10.07 -27.72 27.77
CA TYR A 17 -8.69 -27.60 28.17
C TYR A 17 -8.34 -28.71 29.16
N ALA A 18 -7.24 -29.41 28.94
CA ALA A 18 -6.57 -30.20 29.95
C ALA A 18 -5.11 -29.78 30.04
N HIS A 19 -4.78 -29.25 31.20
CA HIS A 19 -3.42 -29.15 31.73
C HIS A 19 -2.79 -30.52 31.86
N ALA A 20 -1.52 -30.67 31.55
CA ALA A 20 -0.68 -31.73 32.06
C ALA A 20 0.60 -31.12 32.61
N GLU A 21 0.77 -31.34 33.87
CA GLU A 21 1.86 -31.02 34.75
C GLU A 21 3.14 -31.77 34.36
N LYS A 22 4.26 -31.14 34.69
CA LYS A 22 5.58 -31.74 34.77
C LYS A 22 5.65 -32.69 35.99
N PRO A 23 6.46 -33.74 35.96
CA PRO A 23 7.13 -34.21 37.18
C PRO A 23 8.64 -33.96 37.15
N ALA A 24 9.12 -33.69 38.35
CA ALA A 24 10.46 -33.40 38.72
C ALA A 24 11.31 -34.67 38.98
N LEU A 25 12.59 -34.54 38.75
CA LEU A 25 13.79 -35.02 39.40
C LEU A 25 13.75 -36.38 40.14
N THR A 26 14.69 -37.26 39.77
CA THR A 26 15.57 -37.90 40.76
C THR A 26 16.94 -38.17 40.14
N GLU A 27 17.98 -37.80 40.90
CA GLU A 27 19.39 -38.18 40.80
C GLU A 27 19.55 -39.68 41.08
N ASP A 28 20.53 -40.31 40.46
CA ASP A 28 21.64 -40.96 41.15
C ASP A 28 22.59 -41.69 40.19
N GLN A 29 23.90 -41.38 40.34
CA GLN A 29 25.10 -42.17 40.45
C GLN A 29 25.43 -43.18 39.29
N ALA A 30 26.59 -43.35 38.85
CA ALA A 30 27.96 -43.05 39.21
C ALA A 30 28.88 -43.79 38.24
N ALA A 31 30.02 -43.22 38.09
CA ALA A 31 31.34 -43.80 38.00
C ALA A 31 31.91 -44.38 36.71
N ALA A 32 32.95 -43.77 36.34
CA ALA A 32 34.34 -44.14 36.11
C ALA A 32 34.61 -44.63 34.72
N SER A 33 35.65 -44.32 34.04
CA SER A 33 37.03 -43.89 34.28
C SER A 33 37.68 -43.62 32.94
N SER A 34 38.45 -42.69 32.86
CA SER A 34 39.87 -42.48 32.84
C SER A 34 40.53 -42.24 31.49
N SER A 35 41.30 -41.21 31.55
CA SER A 35 42.61 -40.91 30.97
C SER A 35 42.67 -40.63 29.48
N GLY A 36 43.36 -39.59 29.00
CA GLY A 36 44.42 -38.74 29.53
C GLY A 36 44.85 -37.76 28.44
N MET A 37 45.27 -36.66 28.91
CA MET A 37 46.44 -35.83 28.59
C MET A 37 46.91 -35.73 27.12
N HIS A 38 46.89 -34.55 26.51
CA HIS A 38 47.96 -33.54 26.54
C HIS A 38 47.61 -32.35 25.66
N GLN A 39 47.72 -31.19 26.20
CA GLN A 39 48.01 -29.90 25.53
C GLN A 39 49.57 -29.75 25.43
N PRO A 40 50.18 -28.70 24.87
CA PRO A 40 49.71 -27.53 24.12
C PRO A 40 50.67 -26.98 23.03
N LEU A 41 50.37 -25.81 22.48
CA LEU A 41 51.29 -24.73 22.00
C LEU A 41 51.59 -24.62 20.49
N GLY A 42 51.33 -23.41 19.97
CA GLY A 42 52.27 -22.77 19.10
C GLY A 42 51.67 -21.88 18.00
N ARG A 43 51.48 -20.60 18.26
CA ARG A 43 51.55 -19.47 17.29
C ARG A 43 52.99 -18.93 17.35
N PRO A 44 53.42 -18.03 16.42
CA PRO A 44 53.20 -17.56 15.04
C PRO A 44 54.56 -17.50 14.27
N PRO A 45 54.95 -16.63 13.30
CA PRO A 45 54.50 -15.36 12.79
C PRO A 45 54.68 -15.07 11.28
N ARG A 46 54.23 -13.86 10.92
CA ARG A 46 54.40 -13.09 9.69
C ARG A 46 55.79 -13.12 9.06
N LYS A 47 55.83 -12.98 7.67
CA LYS A 47 56.78 -12.06 6.98
C LYS A 47 56.27 -11.64 5.63
N ARG A 48 56.34 -10.33 5.42
CA ARG A 48 56.28 -9.58 4.16
C ARG A 48 57.54 -9.88 3.34
N GLN A 49 57.41 -9.83 1.99
CA GLN A 49 58.40 -9.18 1.14
C GLN A 49 57.77 -8.70 -0.17
N ARG A 50 58.08 -7.50 -0.45
CA ARG A 50 57.93 -6.64 -1.60
C ARG A 50 59.11 -6.88 -2.53
N ILE A 51 58.95 -6.78 -3.86
CA ILE A 51 59.96 -6.24 -4.80
C ILE A 51 59.25 -5.93 -6.11
N GLU A 52 59.51 -4.84 -6.62
CA GLU A 52 59.34 -3.90 -7.65
C GLU A 52 59.80 -4.39 -9.05
N SER A 53 59.13 -3.78 -10.02
CA SER A 53 59.56 -3.06 -11.24
C SER A 53 59.83 -3.87 -12.53
N ASP A 54 59.19 -3.44 -13.57
CA ASP A 54 59.62 -2.84 -14.83
C ASP A 54 58.74 -3.19 -16.05
N ASP A 55 58.20 -2.12 -16.64
CA ASP A 55 57.67 -2.01 -18.01
C ASP A 55 58.91 -1.90 -18.99
N PRO A 56 58.87 -2.13 -20.32
CA PRO A 56 57.93 -1.57 -21.24
C PRO A 56 57.71 -2.28 -22.64
N ARG A 57 56.67 -1.83 -23.35
CA ARG A 57 56.48 -1.63 -24.80
C ARG A 57 56.08 -2.78 -25.76
N ALA A 58 54.92 -2.51 -26.38
CA ALA A 58 54.59 -2.53 -27.81
C ALA A 58 54.40 -3.84 -28.56
N SER A 59 53.16 -4.06 -28.99
CA SER A 59 52.79 -4.17 -30.42
C SER A 59 51.44 -4.86 -30.60
N THR A 60 50.52 -4.19 -31.30
CA THR A 60 49.40 -4.76 -32.08
C THR A 60 50.00 -5.48 -33.29
N PRO A 61 49.38 -6.37 -34.07
CA PRO A 61 47.94 -6.49 -34.39
C PRO A 61 47.45 -7.94 -34.51
N ASP A 62 46.18 -8.23 -34.57
CA ASP A 62 45.52 -8.81 -35.77
C ASP A 62 44.06 -9.16 -35.51
N ARG A 63 43.24 -8.73 -36.44
CA ARG A 63 41.85 -9.08 -36.66
C ARG A 63 41.73 -10.54 -37.08
N GLN A 64 40.80 -11.28 -36.48
CA GLN A 64 40.08 -12.34 -37.20
C GLN A 64 38.61 -12.42 -36.78
N PRO A 65 37.73 -12.96 -37.63
CA PRO A 65 36.37 -12.48 -37.78
C PRO A 65 35.36 -13.30 -36.96
N PHE A 66 34.39 -12.57 -36.46
CA PHE A 66 33.16 -13.10 -35.82
C PHE A 66 32.34 -13.91 -36.86
N THR A 67 31.99 -15.11 -36.51
CA THR A 67 31.06 -15.95 -37.26
C THR A 67 29.60 -15.60 -36.94
N ALA A 68 28.83 -15.39 -37.98
CA ALA A 68 27.46 -14.91 -37.97
C ALA A 68 26.43 -16.02 -37.67
N SER A 69 26.49 -16.66 -36.51
CA SER A 69 25.48 -17.67 -36.15
C SER A 69 24.62 -17.36 -34.91
N ASP A 70 25.01 -16.38 -34.10
CA ASP A 70 24.28 -16.08 -32.84
C ASP A 70 23.23 -14.97 -32.93
N SER A 71 23.21 -14.20 -34.04
CA SER A 71 22.31 -13.06 -34.19
C SER A 71 20.83 -13.40 -34.52
N LYS A 72 20.55 -14.63 -34.99
CA LYS A 72 19.18 -14.96 -35.43
C LYS A 72 18.27 -15.54 -34.37
N LYS A 73 18.83 -16.18 -33.35
CA LYS A 73 18.04 -16.66 -32.19
C LYS A 73 17.62 -15.50 -31.30
N GLU A 74 18.47 -14.45 -31.21
CA GLU A 74 18.16 -13.22 -30.49
C GLU A 74 17.05 -12.38 -31.14
N GLU A 75 16.97 -12.36 -32.48
CA GLU A 75 15.94 -11.61 -33.21
C GLU A 75 14.51 -12.21 -33.04
N ILE A 76 14.40 -13.53 -32.94
CA ILE A 76 13.11 -14.19 -32.72
C ILE A 76 12.62 -13.98 -31.28
N ASP A 77 13.52 -14.06 -30.32
CA ASP A 77 13.20 -13.79 -28.90
C ASP A 77 12.93 -12.30 -28.65
N ALA A 78 13.61 -11.39 -29.37
CA ALA A 78 13.35 -9.95 -29.30
C ALA A 78 11.98 -9.57 -29.87
N SER A 79 11.49 -10.28 -30.90
CA SER A 79 10.14 -10.04 -31.44
C SER A 79 9.05 -10.53 -30.50
N GLU A 80 9.24 -11.70 -29.84
CA GLU A 80 8.30 -12.18 -28.81
C GLU A 80 8.32 -11.30 -27.56
N GLY A 81 9.48 -10.84 -27.13
CA GLY A 81 9.61 -9.93 -26.00
C GLY A 81 9.00 -8.55 -26.23
N ALA A 82 9.04 -8.05 -27.47
CA ALA A 82 8.40 -6.77 -27.83
C ALA A 82 6.88 -6.88 -27.89
N TRP A 83 6.36 -8.04 -28.28
CA TRP A 83 4.94 -8.33 -28.33
C TRP A 83 4.34 -8.43 -26.91
N ASP A 84 5.02 -9.14 -26.05
CA ASP A 84 4.64 -9.29 -24.65
C ASP A 84 4.71 -7.96 -23.88
N ARG A 85 5.62 -7.05 -24.23
CA ARG A 85 5.69 -5.70 -23.65
C ARG A 85 4.49 -4.84 -24.04
N ARG A 86 4.04 -4.88 -25.30
CA ARG A 86 2.82 -4.15 -25.74
C ARG A 86 1.55 -4.72 -25.12
N PHE A 87 1.50 -6.05 -24.97
CA PHE A 87 0.37 -6.70 -24.31
C PHE A 87 0.24 -6.28 -22.84
N ARG A 88 1.36 -6.14 -22.14
CA ARG A 88 1.37 -5.72 -20.72
C ARG A 88 1.11 -4.23 -20.53
N GLN A 89 1.55 -3.39 -21.44
CA GLN A 89 1.22 -1.96 -21.42
C GLN A 89 -0.28 -1.71 -21.66
N GLY A 90 -0.92 -2.51 -22.51
CA GLY A 90 -2.37 -2.49 -22.68
C GLY A 90 -3.15 -2.94 -21.44
N GLN A 91 -2.56 -3.82 -20.61
CA GLN A 91 -3.18 -4.28 -19.37
C GLN A 91 -3.27 -3.21 -18.28
N THR A 92 -2.28 -2.31 -18.19
CA THR A 92 -2.31 -1.21 -17.21
C THR A 92 -3.28 -0.10 -17.57
N ALA A 93 -3.58 0.06 -18.87
CA ALA A 93 -4.58 1.05 -19.34
C ALA A 93 -6.04 0.55 -19.25
N ALA A 94 -6.26 -0.77 -19.31
CA ALA A 94 -7.61 -1.34 -19.31
C ALA A 94 -8.23 -1.52 -17.90
N VAL A 95 -7.42 -1.52 -16.84
CA VAL A 95 -7.90 -1.68 -15.45
C VAL A 95 -8.53 -0.39 -14.89
N GLY A 96 -8.33 0.75 -15.56
CA GLY A 96 -8.82 2.06 -15.12
C GLY A 96 -10.26 2.41 -15.51
N ASN A 97 -10.95 1.67 -16.40
CA ASN A 97 -12.16 2.17 -17.05
C ASN A 97 -13.42 1.31 -17.01
N GLU A 98 -13.59 0.39 -16.03
CA GLU A 98 -14.91 -0.23 -15.87
C GLU A 98 -15.42 -0.15 -14.42
N ARG A 99 -16.05 0.97 -14.10
CA ARG A 99 -17.07 1.06 -13.05
C ARG A 99 -18.38 0.52 -13.60
N ILE A 100 -18.63 -0.75 -13.36
CA ILE A 100 -19.95 -1.34 -13.63
C ILE A 100 -20.92 -0.83 -12.56
N LYS A 101 -21.91 -0.08 -13.00
CA LYS A 101 -23.12 0.20 -12.24
C LYS A 101 -23.83 -1.12 -11.91
N THR A 102 -23.83 -1.51 -10.67
CA THR A 102 -24.72 -2.56 -10.17
C THR A 102 -26.12 -1.99 -10.01
N GLU A 103 -26.95 -2.13 -11.05
CA GLU A 103 -28.38 -2.04 -10.89
C GLU A 103 -28.92 -3.33 -10.25
N ARG A 104 -29.52 -3.18 -9.10
CA ARG A 104 -30.27 -4.24 -8.44
C ARG A 104 -31.55 -4.50 -9.22
N TYR A 105 -31.67 -5.70 -9.77
CA TYR A 105 -32.98 -6.25 -10.21
C TYR A 105 -33.58 -7.09 -9.06
N PRO A 106 -34.87 -6.95 -8.78
CA PRO A 106 -35.55 -7.80 -7.80
C PRO A 106 -36.01 -9.10 -8.44
N ASP A 107 -35.75 -10.21 -7.75
CA ASP A 107 -36.26 -11.52 -8.07
C ASP A 107 -37.80 -11.55 -8.03
N LYS A 108 -38.41 -11.97 -9.14
CA LYS A 108 -39.79 -12.42 -9.21
C LYS A 108 -39.80 -13.96 -9.31
N VAL A 109 -40.30 -14.59 -8.28
CA VAL A 109 -40.81 -15.96 -8.38
C VAL A 109 -42.32 -15.89 -8.16
N THR A 110 -43.01 -16.24 -9.20
CA THR A 110 -44.47 -16.50 -9.20
C THR A 110 -44.78 -17.88 -8.69
N THR A 111 -45.71 -18.01 -7.77
CA THR A 111 -46.74 -19.10 -7.76
C THR A 111 -47.99 -18.64 -7.05
N ASP A 112 -49.05 -18.89 -7.73
CA ASP A 112 -50.43 -18.63 -7.48
C ASP A 112 -51.03 -19.45 -6.31
N VAL A 113 -52.07 -18.95 -5.69
CA VAL A 113 -53.40 -19.52 -5.41
C VAL A 113 -54.00 -18.96 -4.11
N GLY A 114 -55.17 -18.31 -4.21
CA GLY A 114 -56.25 -18.33 -3.22
C GLY A 114 -56.57 -17.07 -2.42
N ALA A 115 -57.49 -16.27 -2.93
CA ALA A 115 -58.32 -15.32 -2.13
C ALA A 115 -59.45 -16.08 -1.41
N PRO A 116 -60.35 -15.48 -0.54
CA PRO A 116 -60.83 -14.10 -0.54
C PRO A 116 -61.24 -13.50 0.85
N SER A 117 -61.70 -12.23 0.75
CA SER A 117 -62.69 -11.50 1.62
C SER A 117 -62.13 -10.81 2.91
N ALA A 118 -62.47 -9.65 3.25
CA ALA A 118 -63.41 -8.58 2.98
C ALA A 118 -63.31 -7.47 4.06
N GLN A 119 -63.58 -6.23 3.62
CA GLN A 119 -64.19 -5.11 4.40
C GLN A 119 -63.37 -4.39 5.51
N HIS A 120 -63.04 -3.11 5.44
CA HIS A 120 -63.90 -1.91 5.47
C HIS A 120 -63.05 -0.62 5.21
N ARG A 121 -63.63 0.25 4.37
CA ARG A 121 -63.33 1.70 4.27
C ARG A 121 -64.28 2.49 5.23
N PRO A 122 -64.18 3.77 5.59
CA PRO A 122 -64.17 4.91 4.66
C PRO A 122 -63.30 6.13 5.07
N GLN A 123 -62.79 6.87 4.09
CA GLN A 123 -63.19 8.18 3.56
C GLN A 123 -63.17 9.39 4.51
N ARG A 124 -62.48 10.42 4.16
CA ARG A 124 -62.77 11.71 3.48
C ARG A 124 -61.65 12.72 3.82
N SER A 125 -61.23 13.67 3.07
CA SER A 125 -61.59 14.43 1.91
C SER A 125 -60.70 15.67 1.83
N SER A 126 -60.08 15.97 0.68
CA SER A 126 -60.10 17.22 -0.09
C SER A 126 -59.62 18.53 0.60
N GLN A 127 -58.92 19.44 -0.01
CA GLN A 127 -58.89 20.06 -1.34
C GLN A 127 -57.74 21.06 -1.42
N HIS A 128 -57.03 21.13 -2.53
CA HIS A 128 -56.85 22.18 -3.50
C HIS A 128 -56.19 23.55 -3.15
N HIS A 129 -55.23 23.87 -3.87
CA HIS A 129 -54.85 24.92 -4.85
C HIS A 129 -53.37 25.22 -4.72
N GLY A 130 -52.53 25.19 -5.66
CA GLY A 130 -52.55 25.63 -7.06
C GLY A 130 -51.81 26.97 -7.20
N VAL A 131 -50.90 27.01 -8.15
CA VAL A 131 -50.47 28.16 -8.97
C VAL A 131 -49.14 28.86 -8.72
N GLU A 132 -48.21 28.53 -9.61
CA GLU A 132 -47.37 29.36 -10.52
C GLU A 132 -46.24 30.25 -10.01
N ALA A 133 -45.18 30.00 -10.73
CA ALA A 133 -43.97 30.73 -11.00
C ALA A 133 -44.08 32.24 -11.29
N ARG A 134 -43.04 32.96 -10.98
CA ARG A 134 -42.29 33.85 -11.94
C ARG A 134 -41.09 34.56 -11.30
N ALA A 135 -40.05 34.56 -12.10
CA ALA A 135 -38.83 35.37 -11.96
C ALA A 135 -39.06 36.88 -11.97
N PHE A 136 -38.12 37.67 -11.40
CA PHE A 136 -37.52 38.86 -12.03
C PHE A 136 -36.53 39.59 -11.14
N LEU A 137 -35.30 39.67 -11.54
CA LEU A 137 -34.38 40.85 -11.68
C LEU A 137 -34.31 41.93 -10.60
N ARG A 138 -33.03 42.24 -10.27
CA ARG A 138 -32.45 43.46 -9.63
C ARG A 138 -32.98 44.79 -10.24
N PRO A 139 -32.77 45.99 -9.62
CA PRO A 139 -31.47 46.63 -9.36
C PRO A 139 -31.38 47.61 -8.14
N ARG A 140 -30.16 47.96 -7.84
CA ARG A 140 -29.46 49.18 -7.38
C ARG A 140 -30.27 50.46 -7.02
N GLU A 141 -29.82 51.13 -5.94
CA GLU A 141 -29.42 52.53 -5.75
C GLU A 141 -29.75 53.01 -4.32
N GLN A 142 -28.80 53.44 -3.56
CA GLN A 142 -28.15 54.71 -3.30
C GLN A 142 -28.88 55.65 -2.36
N LEU A 143 -28.06 56.29 -1.48
CA LEU A 143 -28.18 57.59 -0.73
C LEU A 143 -29.04 57.57 0.54
N SER A 144 -28.69 58.22 1.64
CA SER A 144 -27.74 59.26 2.01
C SER A 144 -27.82 59.53 3.53
N GLU A 145 -26.71 59.97 4.10
CA GLU A 145 -26.56 61.09 5.10
C GLU A 145 -27.41 61.09 6.35
N SER A 146 -26.93 61.41 7.52
CA SER A 146 -26.11 62.39 8.17
C SER A 146 -26.22 62.21 9.67
N SER A 147 -25.41 62.50 10.55
CA SER A 147 -24.61 63.62 11.06
C SER A 147 -24.14 63.30 12.48
N ALA A 148 -22.91 63.39 12.73
CA ALA A 148 -22.12 64.47 13.29
C ALA A 148 -21.97 64.53 14.81
N ARG A 149 -20.71 64.71 15.18
CA ARG A 149 -20.14 65.43 16.40
C ARG A 149 -19.61 64.47 17.47
N LYS A 150 -18.38 64.56 18.01
CA LYS A 150 -17.26 65.51 17.97
C LYS A 150 -16.01 64.88 18.49
N ARG A 151 -14.85 65.15 17.90
CA ARG A 151 -13.47 65.03 18.46
C ARG A 151 -13.22 66.30 19.35
N PRO A 152 -12.09 66.46 20.09
CA PRO A 152 -10.69 66.37 19.63
C PRO A 152 -9.72 65.87 20.69
N ARG A 153 -8.52 65.53 20.42
CA ARG A 153 -7.20 66.07 19.97
C ARG A 153 -6.10 65.18 20.59
N GLU A 154 -5.25 64.61 19.85
CA GLU A 154 -3.90 64.91 19.43
C GLU A 154 -2.85 65.02 20.53
N GLU A 155 -1.82 64.10 20.37
CA GLU A 155 -0.43 64.49 20.16
C GLU A 155 0.43 63.27 19.74
N GLN A 156 0.88 63.21 18.54
CA GLN A 156 2.13 63.22 17.86
C GLN A 156 3.18 62.15 18.21
N ALA A 157 3.45 61.42 17.17
CA ALA A 157 4.62 60.58 16.98
C ALA A 157 5.90 61.41 16.70
N PRO A 158 7.08 60.79 16.72
CA PRO A 158 7.75 60.62 15.45
C PRO A 158 8.40 59.24 15.19
N SER A 159 8.42 58.96 13.92
CA SER A 159 9.08 57.88 13.22
C SER A 159 10.58 57.81 13.40
N ARG A 160 11.16 56.63 13.39
CA ARG A 160 12.38 56.31 12.59
C ARG A 160 12.61 54.81 12.45
N GLN A 161 12.82 54.43 11.22
CA GLN A 161 13.27 53.17 10.71
C GLN A 161 14.63 52.75 11.23
N SER A 162 14.86 51.47 11.55
CA SER A 162 16.05 50.75 11.09
C SER A 162 15.88 49.22 11.23
N LYS A 163 16.02 48.57 10.10
CA LYS A 163 16.22 47.11 9.99
C LYS A 163 17.54 46.75 10.65
N ARG A 164 17.54 45.78 11.57
CA ARG A 164 18.70 44.92 11.85
C ARG A 164 18.25 43.48 12.16
N PRO A 165 19.07 42.46 11.84
CA PRO A 165 18.69 41.06 11.84
C PRO A 165 18.73 40.49 13.25
N PHE A 166 17.80 39.54 13.49
CA PHE A 166 17.77 38.73 14.71
C PHE A 166 18.99 37.79 14.74
N HIS A 167 19.96 38.16 15.60
CA HIS A 167 20.91 37.19 16.14
C HIS A 167 20.39 36.67 17.46
N GLY A 168 20.44 35.36 17.63
CA GLY A 168 20.00 34.67 18.83
C GLY A 168 20.72 35.22 20.06
N MET A 169 19.97 35.82 20.95
CA MET A 169 20.45 36.20 22.28
C MET A 169 20.39 34.97 23.17
N GLY A 170 21.57 34.38 23.45
CA GLY A 170 21.75 33.56 24.64
C GLY A 170 21.57 34.46 25.86
N LEU A 171 20.64 34.09 26.73
CA LEU A 171 20.50 34.71 28.05
C LEU A 171 21.83 34.61 28.78
N THR A 172 22.41 35.74 29.15
CA THR A 172 23.64 35.80 29.94
C THR A 172 23.33 35.47 31.40
N THR A 173 24.38 35.06 32.14
CA THR A 173 24.28 34.85 33.58
C THR A 173 23.77 36.08 34.32
N GLU A 174 23.89 37.26 33.74
CA GLU A 174 23.43 38.54 34.25
C GLU A 174 21.94 38.77 34.02
N ASP A 175 21.43 38.32 32.90
CA ASP A 175 19.95 38.33 32.57
C ASP A 175 19.20 37.38 33.52
N LEU A 176 19.82 36.23 33.85
CA LEU A 176 19.26 35.29 34.81
C LEU A 176 19.28 35.87 36.25
N ARG A 177 20.38 36.55 36.64
CA ARG A 177 20.42 37.23 37.93
C ARG A 177 19.45 38.42 38.03
N ARG A 178 19.22 39.11 36.94
CA ARG A 178 18.21 40.22 36.88
C ARG A 178 16.81 39.70 37.02
N ALA A 179 16.47 38.63 36.29
CA ALA A 179 15.21 37.92 36.42
C ALA A 179 15.02 37.31 37.83
N GLU A 180 16.09 36.85 38.44
CA GLU A 180 16.14 36.34 39.82
C GLU A 180 15.87 37.43 40.83
N HIS A 181 16.46 38.60 40.66
CA HIS A 181 16.27 39.78 41.54
C HIS A 181 14.86 40.34 41.40
N GLU A 182 14.29 40.37 40.22
CA GLU A 182 12.91 40.82 39.98
C GLU A 182 11.87 39.81 40.56
N LEU A 183 12.15 38.51 40.45
CA LEU A 183 11.31 37.47 41.07
C LEU A 183 11.38 37.48 42.60
N ASP A 184 12.60 37.70 43.17
CA ASP A 184 12.80 37.82 44.62
C ASP A 184 12.17 39.09 45.18
N TRP A 185 12.25 40.24 44.42
CA TRP A 185 11.55 41.47 44.79
C TRP A 185 10.03 41.31 44.72
N ALA A 186 9.52 40.66 43.69
CA ALA A 186 8.11 40.39 43.51
C ALA A 186 7.58 39.40 44.61
N ALA A 187 8.37 38.43 44.98
CA ALA A 187 8.08 37.50 46.06
C ALA A 187 8.04 38.20 47.42
N LYS A 188 8.99 39.08 47.73
CA LYS A 188 9.06 39.89 48.96
C LYS A 188 7.88 40.85 49.03
N LYS A 189 7.48 41.51 47.92
CA LYS A 189 6.32 42.38 47.87
C LYS A 189 4.99 41.66 48.08
N ARG A 190 4.90 40.44 47.54
CA ARG A 190 3.72 39.57 47.76
C ARG A 190 3.62 39.09 49.20
N LEU A 191 4.77 38.69 49.77
CA LEU A 191 4.81 38.26 51.18
C LEU A 191 4.47 39.41 52.15
N GLN A 192 4.87 40.64 51.82
CA GLN A 192 4.55 41.85 52.58
C GLN A 192 3.05 42.19 52.41
N ALA A 193 2.48 42.09 51.24
CA ALA A 193 1.04 42.25 51.02
C ALA A 193 0.21 41.16 51.74
N GLN A 194 0.72 39.96 51.79
CA GLN A 194 0.09 38.83 52.47
C GLN A 194 0.14 38.99 54.01
N ARG A 195 1.22 39.51 54.56
CA ARG A 195 1.31 39.85 55.99
C ARG A 195 0.33 40.98 56.37
N GLN A 196 0.22 42.00 55.51
CA GLN A 196 -0.73 43.08 55.70
C GLN A 196 -2.18 42.57 55.59
N GLN A 197 -2.45 41.63 54.73
CA GLN A 197 -3.79 41.02 54.57
C GLN A 197 -4.14 40.09 55.73
N GLN A 198 -3.14 39.35 56.27
CA GLN A 198 -3.31 38.56 57.48
C GLN A 198 -3.56 39.42 58.70
N GLN A 199 -2.87 40.58 58.82
CA GLN A 199 -3.10 41.54 59.91
C GLN A 199 -4.48 42.17 59.81
N ARG A 200 -5.02 42.40 58.62
CA ARG A 200 -6.40 42.90 58.42
C ARG A 200 -7.46 41.82 58.71
N GLN A 201 -7.14 40.56 58.54
CA GLN A 201 -8.07 39.44 58.83
C GLN A 201 -8.13 39.06 60.30
N LEU A 202 -7.13 39.47 61.13
CA LEU A 202 -7.16 39.27 62.57
C LEU A 202 -7.95 40.32 63.32
N SER A 203 -8.48 41.34 62.63
CA SER A 203 -9.21 42.45 63.23
C SER A 203 -10.75 42.47 62.94
N GLU A 204 -11.32 41.45 62.30
CA GLU A 204 -12.77 41.35 62.11
C GLU A 204 -13.33 40.01 62.57
N PRO A 205 -14.43 39.96 63.29
CA PRO A 205 -15.02 38.70 63.78
C PRO A 205 -16.13 38.17 62.86
N HIS A 206 -16.10 36.86 62.69
CA HIS A 206 -17.19 35.96 62.24
C HIS A 206 -17.64 35.95 60.76
N GLY A 207 -17.37 34.81 60.06
CA GLY A 207 -18.11 34.41 58.90
C GLY A 207 -17.50 33.19 58.24
N MET A 208 -18.16 32.07 58.37
CA MET A 208 -17.87 30.84 57.62
C MET A 208 -17.90 31.06 56.10
N ALA A 209 -16.83 30.83 55.44
CA ALA A 209 -16.63 30.40 54.07
C ALA A 209 -15.32 30.92 53.51
N ARG A 210 -14.21 30.15 53.52
CA ARG A 210 -12.99 30.45 52.72
C ARG A 210 -11.88 29.38 52.92
N ASN A 211 -12.05 28.21 52.30
CA ASN A 211 -10.94 27.27 52.26
C ASN A 211 -10.30 27.12 50.85
N HIS A 212 -10.74 27.88 49.84
CA HIS A 212 -10.22 27.71 48.49
C HIS A 212 -8.99 28.55 48.12
N ASN A 213 -8.79 29.72 48.77
CA ASN A 213 -7.70 30.63 48.38
C ASN A 213 -6.40 30.43 49.16
N ALA A 214 -6.41 29.77 50.32
CA ALA A 214 -5.20 29.54 51.13
C ALA A 214 -4.26 28.52 50.45
N GLY A 215 -4.81 27.51 49.77
CA GLY A 215 -4.03 26.51 49.08
C GLY A 215 -3.21 27.05 47.89
N LEU A 216 -3.73 28.02 47.15
CA LEU A 216 -3.06 28.64 46.02
C LEU A 216 -1.87 29.54 46.41
N CYS A 217 -1.94 30.23 47.50
CA CYS A 217 -0.88 31.12 48.00
C CYS A 217 0.31 30.34 48.57
N VAL A 218 0.07 29.24 49.27
CA VAL A 218 1.13 28.37 49.78
C VAL A 218 1.83 27.67 48.60
N SER A 219 1.11 27.31 47.52
CA SER A 219 1.70 26.71 46.30
C SER A 219 2.74 27.62 45.64
N MET A 220 2.47 28.92 45.50
CA MET A 220 3.36 29.85 44.80
C MET A 220 4.68 30.17 45.58
N ALA A 221 4.62 30.18 46.92
CA ALA A 221 5.84 30.35 47.72
C ALA A 221 6.77 29.12 47.67
N TYR A 222 6.16 27.94 47.62
CA TYR A 222 6.89 26.68 47.52
C TYR A 222 7.55 26.46 46.14
N ASP A 223 6.94 26.95 45.08
CA ASP A 223 7.41 26.87 43.72
C ASP A 223 8.75 27.66 43.53
N ASN A 224 8.87 28.77 44.21
CA ASN A 224 10.10 29.60 44.17
C ASN A 224 11.25 28.97 44.99
N GLU A 225 10.95 28.38 46.11
CA GLU A 225 11.93 27.64 46.92
C GLU A 225 12.44 26.40 46.23
N LEU A 226 11.52 25.65 45.55
CA LEU A 226 11.89 24.45 44.77
C LEU A 226 12.81 24.81 43.60
N ALA A 227 12.49 25.88 42.86
CA ALA A 227 13.29 26.41 41.77
C ALA A 227 14.68 26.88 42.23
N HIS A 228 14.77 27.50 43.43
CA HIS A 228 16.00 27.96 44.04
C HIS A 228 16.90 26.81 44.48
N ARG A 229 16.34 25.77 45.07
CA ARG A 229 17.10 24.59 45.55
C ARG A 229 17.62 23.74 44.37
N MET A 230 16.83 23.62 43.29
CA MET A 230 17.29 22.94 42.07
C MET A 230 18.46 23.65 41.40
N ARG A 231 18.44 25.00 41.35
CA ARG A 231 19.52 25.79 40.77
C ARG A 231 20.84 25.68 41.58
N ASN A 232 20.72 25.49 42.86
CA ASN A 232 21.86 25.44 43.79
C ASN A 232 22.33 24.01 44.14
N GLY A 233 21.80 22.97 43.45
CA GLY A 233 22.17 21.58 43.71
C GLY A 233 21.84 21.09 45.12
N MET A 234 20.92 21.79 45.84
CA MET A 234 20.54 21.45 47.19
C MET A 234 19.55 20.29 47.19
N ALA A 235 19.61 19.44 48.20
CA ALA A 235 18.59 18.40 48.41
C ALA A 235 17.18 18.97 48.39
N LEU A 236 16.28 18.35 47.67
CA LEU A 236 14.89 18.73 47.62
C LEU A 236 14.32 18.69 49.03
N PRO A 237 13.61 19.73 49.52
CA PRO A 237 12.90 19.64 50.76
C PRO A 237 11.89 18.50 50.63
N PHE A 238 11.75 17.74 51.69
CA PHE A 238 10.56 16.91 51.84
C PHE A 238 9.34 17.80 51.57
N LEU A 239 8.62 17.49 50.51
CA LEU A 239 7.36 18.15 50.26
C LEU A 239 6.44 17.77 51.39
N GLU A 240 6.28 18.68 52.34
CA GLU A 240 5.27 18.49 53.40
C GLU A 240 3.94 18.09 52.81
N GLU A 241 3.39 17.04 53.32
CA GLU A 241 2.16 16.43 52.83
C GLU A 241 1.05 17.49 52.67
N SER A 242 0.84 17.87 51.43
CA SER A 242 -0.35 18.67 51.14
C SER A 242 -1.52 17.70 50.95
N VAL A 243 -2.53 17.85 51.76
CA VAL A 243 -3.78 17.09 51.71
C VAL A 243 -4.51 17.21 50.34
N ASN A 244 -3.97 18.00 49.42
CA ASN A 244 -4.55 18.25 48.10
C ASN A 244 -3.68 17.70 46.96
N ALA A 245 -4.05 16.51 46.44
CA ALA A 245 -3.40 15.86 45.34
C ALA A 245 -3.27 16.73 44.06
N GLN A 246 -4.20 17.67 43.84
CA GLN A 246 -4.16 18.60 42.72
C GLN A 246 -3.04 19.63 42.85
N VAL A 247 -2.78 20.09 44.08
CA VAL A 247 -1.66 21.01 44.37
C VAL A 247 -0.34 20.29 44.17
N ASN A 248 -0.25 19.03 44.59
CA ASN A 248 0.93 18.19 44.40
C ASN A 248 1.20 17.93 42.90
N ALA A 249 0.15 17.69 42.09
CA ALA A 249 0.26 17.54 40.68
C ALA A 249 0.74 18.80 39.96
N GLN A 250 0.26 19.97 40.35
CA GLN A 250 0.72 21.25 39.78
C GLN A 250 2.18 21.55 40.17
N ARG A 251 2.60 21.23 41.38
CA ARG A 251 3.98 21.37 41.83
C ARG A 251 4.90 20.47 41.05
N LEU A 252 4.52 19.21 40.83
CA LEU A 252 5.26 18.26 40.02
C LEU A 252 5.34 18.72 38.57
N ASP A 253 4.24 19.20 37.97
CA ASP A 253 4.25 19.73 36.59
C ASP A 253 5.23 20.89 36.42
N LYS A 254 5.27 21.83 37.33
CA LYS A 254 6.22 22.94 37.31
C LYS A 254 7.66 22.46 37.48
N TYR A 255 7.90 21.49 38.35
CA TYR A 255 9.18 20.88 38.55
C TYR A 255 9.71 20.22 37.27
N LEU A 256 8.87 19.42 36.61
CA LEU A 256 9.22 18.77 35.37
C LEU A 256 9.39 19.76 34.19
N GLN A 257 8.61 20.86 34.17
CA GLN A 257 8.83 21.96 33.22
C GLN A 257 10.16 22.67 33.44
N LEU A 258 10.59 22.87 34.70
CA LEU A 258 11.90 23.43 35.03
C LEU A 258 13.05 22.51 34.56
N ILE A 259 12.92 21.20 34.78
CA ILE A 259 13.88 20.20 34.27
C ILE A 259 13.96 20.28 32.74
N ALA A 260 12.84 20.30 32.05
CA ALA A 260 12.79 20.37 30.60
C ALA A 260 13.39 21.70 30.06
N THR A 261 13.17 22.79 30.78
CA THR A 261 13.72 24.11 30.41
C THR A 261 15.23 24.16 30.64
N ALA A 262 15.72 23.61 31.79
CA ALA A 262 17.13 23.50 32.07
C ALA A 262 17.87 22.64 31.05
N ARG A 263 17.27 21.54 30.58
CA ARG A 263 17.82 20.73 29.47
C ARG A 263 17.97 21.54 28.18
N ARG A 264 17.03 22.40 27.83
CA ARG A 264 17.08 23.22 26.60
C ARG A 264 18.08 24.37 26.69
N ALA A 265 18.23 24.95 27.90
CA ALA A 265 19.05 26.16 28.08
C ALA A 265 20.57 25.92 28.16
N ARG A 266 21.07 24.68 28.17
CA ARG A 266 22.51 24.33 28.32
C ARG A 266 23.21 25.06 29.47
N ALA A 267 22.48 25.57 30.43
CA ALA A 267 23.03 26.47 31.48
C ALA A 267 23.50 25.62 32.65
N GLY A 268 24.81 25.26 32.71
CA GLY A 268 25.50 24.86 33.92
C GLY A 268 25.05 23.62 34.70
N VAL A 269 23.95 23.00 34.30
CA VAL A 269 23.40 21.80 34.90
C VAL A 269 23.89 20.60 34.10
N THR A 270 24.62 19.70 34.72
CA THR A 270 25.12 18.52 34.03
C THR A 270 23.99 17.52 33.76
N PRO A 271 24.09 16.67 32.70
CA PRO A 271 23.12 15.58 32.48
C PRO A 271 22.94 14.69 33.74
N ARG A 272 24.00 14.48 34.51
CA ARG A 272 23.96 13.72 35.77
C ARG A 272 23.10 14.37 36.86
N ASP A 273 23.14 15.72 36.97
CA ASP A 273 22.30 16.43 37.94
C ASP A 273 20.82 16.33 37.57
N LEU A 274 20.54 16.37 36.28
CA LEU A 274 19.19 16.18 35.75
C LEU A 274 18.64 14.76 35.94
N ASP A 275 19.49 13.75 35.70
CA ASP A 275 19.14 12.34 35.92
C ASP A 275 18.90 12.08 37.43
N ARG A 276 19.74 12.64 38.29
CA ARG A 276 19.58 12.53 39.76
C ARG A 276 18.30 13.22 40.26
N CYS A 277 17.97 14.38 39.72
CA CYS A 277 16.73 15.07 40.04
C CYS A 277 15.51 14.28 39.55
N THR A 278 15.64 13.62 38.40
CA THR A 278 14.60 12.76 37.87
C THR A 278 14.41 11.47 38.67
N GLU A 279 15.53 10.85 39.13
CA GLU A 279 15.53 9.71 40.04
C GLU A 279 14.93 10.04 41.40
N LEU A 280 15.24 11.22 41.98
CA LEU A 280 14.63 11.66 43.22
C LEU A 280 13.14 11.94 43.09
N ALA A 281 12.68 12.49 41.94
CA ALA A 281 11.28 12.64 41.66
C ALA A 281 10.60 11.27 41.49
N ALA A 282 11.27 10.29 40.89
CA ALA A 282 10.82 8.92 40.74
C ALA A 282 10.67 8.20 42.09
N GLN A 283 11.72 8.24 42.91
CA GLN A 283 11.69 7.65 44.25
C GLN A 283 10.59 8.26 45.12
N TYR A 284 10.36 9.53 44.90
CA TYR A 284 9.30 10.25 45.60
C TYR A 284 7.88 9.87 45.13
N LEU A 285 7.72 9.60 43.84
CA LEU A 285 6.47 9.15 43.24
C LEU A 285 6.18 7.67 43.50
N SER A 286 7.23 6.86 43.64
CA SER A 286 7.13 5.43 43.99
C SER A 286 7.03 5.19 45.50
N GLY A 287 7.37 6.18 46.32
CA GLY A 287 7.18 6.16 47.78
C GLY A 287 5.70 6.28 48.11
N THR A 288 5.15 5.19 48.60
CA THR A 288 3.77 5.01 49.08
C THR A 288 3.27 6.14 49.98
N GLY A 289 2.10 6.69 49.70
CA GLY A 289 1.38 7.63 50.55
C GLY A 289 1.04 8.98 49.93
N TRP A 290 1.70 9.39 48.86
CA TRP A 290 1.55 10.76 48.31
C TRP A 290 0.16 11.07 47.74
N PHE A 291 -0.51 10.04 47.25
CA PHE A 291 -1.82 10.13 46.67
C PHE A 291 -2.86 9.31 47.47
N GLU A 292 -2.48 8.83 48.66
CA GLU A 292 -3.46 8.20 49.56
C GLU A 292 -4.62 9.14 49.85
N GLY A 293 -5.85 8.67 49.69
CA GLY A 293 -7.06 9.46 49.84
C GLY A 293 -7.38 10.40 48.64
N ALA A 294 -6.54 10.43 47.56
CA ALA A 294 -6.87 11.19 46.39
C ALA A 294 -8.04 10.54 45.64
N SER A 295 -9.03 11.36 45.24
CA SER A 295 -10.10 10.87 44.38
C SER A 295 -9.60 10.51 42.97
N LEU A 296 -10.31 9.61 42.30
CA LEU A 296 -9.98 9.25 40.90
C LEU A 296 -9.92 10.50 39.99
N ALA A 297 -10.78 11.50 40.21
CA ALA A 297 -10.73 12.73 39.45
C ALA A 297 -9.42 13.52 39.64
N GLN A 298 -8.89 13.55 40.86
CA GLN A 298 -7.59 14.16 41.15
C GLN A 298 -6.44 13.38 40.51
N LEU A 299 -6.47 12.06 40.62
CA LEU A 299 -5.50 11.18 39.96
C LEU A 299 -5.51 11.34 38.43
N ALA A 300 -6.67 11.59 37.82
CA ALA A 300 -6.76 11.88 36.38
C ALA A 300 -5.98 13.15 35.99
N HIS A 301 -6.11 14.21 36.79
CA HIS A 301 -5.34 15.44 36.58
C HIS A 301 -3.83 15.23 36.75
N VAL A 302 -3.44 14.48 37.76
CA VAL A 302 -2.03 14.11 38.00
C VAL A 302 -1.48 13.34 36.80
N GLY A 303 -2.14 12.27 36.40
CA GLY A 303 -1.73 11.45 35.27
C GLY A 303 -1.59 12.26 33.97
N ASN A 304 -2.56 13.14 33.67
CA ASN A 304 -2.50 14.02 32.51
C ASN A 304 -1.36 15.03 32.55
N LYS A 305 -0.94 15.47 33.74
CA LYS A 305 0.24 16.33 33.87
C LYS A 305 1.55 15.56 33.65
N LEU A 306 1.66 14.37 34.24
CA LEU A 306 2.80 13.47 34.06
C LEU A 306 2.99 13.07 32.58
N SER A 307 1.88 12.88 31.84
CA SER A 307 1.92 12.46 30.44
C SER A 307 2.54 13.47 29.47
N LYS A 308 2.80 14.70 29.92
CA LYS A 308 3.54 15.70 29.17
C LYS A 308 5.05 15.40 29.09
N HIS A 309 5.52 14.47 29.91
CA HIS A 309 6.93 14.09 30.01
C HIS A 309 7.14 12.60 29.70
N PRO A 310 6.78 12.13 28.48
CA PRO A 310 6.79 10.72 28.13
C PRO A 310 8.19 10.10 28.12
N ASN A 311 9.22 10.95 27.97
CA ASN A 311 10.62 10.52 27.96
C ASN A 311 11.22 10.39 29.36
N GLN A 312 10.43 10.54 30.43
CA GLN A 312 10.87 10.39 31.80
C GLN A 312 10.35 9.07 32.37
N PRO A 313 11.23 8.07 32.62
CA PRO A 313 10.81 6.76 33.12
C PRO A 313 9.99 6.85 34.39
N ALA A 314 10.35 7.75 35.30
CA ALA A 314 9.62 8.01 36.54
C ALA A 314 8.16 8.45 36.32
N CYS A 315 7.93 9.30 35.31
CA CYS A 315 6.59 9.73 34.99
C CYS A 315 5.76 8.59 34.42
N MET A 316 6.39 7.73 33.61
CA MET A 316 5.72 6.55 33.04
C MET A 316 5.41 5.52 34.13
N GLU A 317 6.30 5.32 35.10
CA GLU A 317 6.06 4.46 36.25
C GLU A 317 4.91 4.95 37.13
N ALA A 318 4.89 6.25 37.44
CA ALA A 318 3.80 6.87 38.18
C ALA A 318 2.45 6.77 37.42
N ILE A 319 2.45 6.94 36.10
CA ILE A 319 1.25 6.72 35.28
C ILE A 319 0.81 5.25 35.35
N ALA A 320 1.74 4.30 35.31
CA ALA A 320 1.42 2.89 35.45
C ALA A 320 0.90 2.54 36.86
N TRP A 321 1.38 3.20 37.90
CA TRP A 321 0.84 3.09 39.24
C TRP A 321 -0.60 3.62 39.30
N ILE A 322 -0.86 4.84 38.80
CA ILE A 322 -2.21 5.43 38.69
C ILE A 322 -3.16 4.49 37.92
N ALA A 323 -2.68 3.87 36.87
CA ALA A 323 -3.46 2.88 36.11
C ALA A 323 -3.80 1.64 36.96
N GLY A 324 -2.88 1.23 37.85
CA GLY A 324 -3.09 0.18 38.83
C GLY A 324 -4.22 0.54 39.80
N GLU A 325 -4.17 1.74 40.40
CA GLU A 325 -5.21 2.25 41.31
C GLU A 325 -6.59 2.30 40.64
N LEU A 326 -6.66 2.83 39.42
CA LEU A 326 -7.91 2.83 38.67
C LEU A 326 -8.42 1.40 38.41
N THR A 327 -7.50 0.44 38.18
CA THR A 327 -7.88 -0.95 37.93
C THR A 327 -8.38 -1.65 39.19
N GLN A 328 -7.93 -1.25 40.37
CA GLN A 328 -8.30 -1.84 41.64
C GLN A 328 -9.53 -1.17 42.29
N ALA A 329 -9.90 0.05 41.87
CA ALA A 329 -11.07 0.73 42.36
C ALA A 329 -12.33 -0.14 42.28
N ASP A 330 -13.18 -0.17 43.31
CA ASP A 330 -14.35 -1.06 43.34
C ASP A 330 -15.33 -0.76 42.20
N ASP A 331 -15.65 0.51 41.96
CA ASP A 331 -16.46 0.97 40.86
C ASP A 331 -15.92 2.29 40.27
N LEU A 332 -16.42 2.66 39.10
CA LEU A 332 -16.18 3.95 38.47
C LEU A 332 -17.46 4.83 38.44
N VAL A 333 -18.46 4.46 39.23
CA VAL A 333 -19.71 5.21 39.36
C VAL A 333 -19.39 6.63 39.83
N GLY A 334 -19.86 7.64 39.08
CA GLY A 334 -19.56 9.03 39.36
C GLY A 334 -18.27 9.57 38.73
N LEU A 335 -17.45 8.73 38.11
CA LEU A 335 -16.34 9.20 37.27
C LEU A 335 -16.90 9.83 36.00
N GLY A 336 -16.88 11.16 35.94
CA GLY A 336 -17.37 11.91 34.76
C GLY A 336 -16.51 11.68 33.50
N GLY A 337 -17.05 12.08 32.36
CA GLY A 337 -16.36 11.96 31.05
C GLY A 337 -15.03 12.71 31.00
N TYR A 338 -14.97 13.91 31.57
CA TYR A 338 -13.74 14.72 31.57
C TYR A 338 -12.56 14.05 32.30
N PRO A 339 -12.67 13.58 33.57
CA PRO A 339 -11.61 12.82 34.20
C PRO A 339 -11.26 11.53 33.45
N SER A 340 -12.24 10.84 32.89
CA SER A 340 -12.00 9.65 32.07
C SER A 340 -11.12 9.96 30.83
N ALA A 341 -11.38 11.07 30.12
CA ALA A 341 -10.58 11.51 28.99
C ALA A 341 -9.13 11.89 29.39
N LEU A 342 -8.95 12.49 30.55
CA LEU A 342 -7.63 12.80 31.09
C LEU A 342 -6.81 11.52 31.39
N PHE A 343 -7.43 10.52 32.00
CA PHE A 343 -6.80 9.21 32.20
C PHE A 343 -6.44 8.56 30.89
N LEU A 344 -7.36 8.52 29.93
CA LEU A 344 -7.13 7.94 28.61
C LEU A 344 -5.94 8.60 27.90
N ASN A 345 -5.87 9.96 27.95
CA ASN A 345 -4.74 10.68 27.40
C ASN A 345 -3.42 10.31 28.11
N ALA A 346 -3.45 10.20 29.44
CA ALA A 346 -2.27 9.85 30.21
C ALA A 346 -1.77 8.44 29.89
N PHE A 347 -2.66 7.46 29.91
CA PHE A 347 -2.30 6.06 29.67
C PHE A 347 -1.85 5.80 28.22
N SER A 348 -2.39 6.54 27.24
CA SER A 348 -1.99 6.44 25.85
C SER A 348 -0.54 6.85 25.55
N LYS A 349 0.18 7.38 26.53
CA LYS A 349 1.60 7.73 26.44
C LYS A 349 2.53 6.64 26.98
N ASN A 350 1.97 5.60 27.63
CA ASN A 350 2.71 4.49 28.22
C ASN A 350 2.19 3.16 27.66
N LEU A 351 2.56 2.88 26.41
CA LEU A 351 2.02 1.74 25.66
C LEU A 351 2.58 0.39 26.13
N ASP A 352 3.81 0.40 26.66
CA ASP A 352 4.50 -0.82 27.08
C ASP A 352 3.98 -1.34 28.44
N SER A 353 3.13 -0.56 29.10
CA SER A 353 2.57 -0.91 30.40
C SER A 353 1.26 -1.68 30.28
N GLY A 354 1.29 -2.99 30.55
CA GLY A 354 0.07 -3.79 30.65
C GLY A 354 -0.93 -3.33 31.72
N ARG A 355 -0.50 -2.49 32.71
CA ARG A 355 -1.40 -1.83 33.64
C ARG A 355 -2.22 -0.74 32.94
N CYS A 356 -1.57 0.06 32.07
CA CYS A 356 -2.24 1.10 31.30
C CYS A 356 -3.27 0.50 30.33
N GLU A 357 -2.95 -0.58 29.66
CA GLU A 357 -3.90 -1.29 28.79
C GLU A 357 -5.16 -1.75 29.56
N ARG A 358 -4.97 -2.44 30.71
CA ARG A 358 -6.11 -2.89 31.54
C ARG A 358 -6.95 -1.73 32.04
N ALA A 359 -6.33 -0.62 32.41
CA ALA A 359 -7.02 0.59 32.86
C ALA A 359 -7.82 1.22 31.71
N VAL A 360 -7.25 1.30 30.51
CA VAL A 360 -7.95 1.78 29.30
C VAL A 360 -9.14 0.87 28.96
N ALA A 361 -8.97 -0.44 29.00
CA ALA A 361 -10.07 -1.38 28.78
C ALA A 361 -11.20 -1.20 29.82
N ARG A 362 -10.84 -0.95 31.09
CA ARG A 362 -11.82 -0.66 32.14
C ARG A 362 -12.58 0.65 31.91
N LEU A 363 -11.87 1.71 31.51
CA LEU A 363 -12.48 2.99 31.13
C LEU A 363 -13.37 2.84 29.89
N ALA A 364 -12.95 2.06 28.91
CA ALA A 364 -13.75 1.76 27.72
C ALA A 364 -15.07 1.08 28.09
N ARG A 365 -15.05 0.07 28.99
CA ARG A 365 -16.26 -0.57 29.52
C ARG A 365 -17.13 0.41 30.30
N HIS A 366 -16.55 1.26 31.15
CA HIS A 366 -17.26 2.29 31.87
C HIS A 366 -17.98 3.26 30.94
N LEU A 367 -17.21 3.87 30.00
CA LEU A 367 -17.76 4.83 29.05
C LEU A 367 -18.75 4.20 28.05
N ARG A 368 -18.67 2.89 27.80
CA ARG A 368 -19.67 2.18 26.99
C ARG A 368 -21.01 2.05 27.72
N ARG A 369 -20.99 1.88 29.03
CA ARG A 369 -22.19 1.66 29.86
C ARG A 369 -22.84 2.97 30.34
N GLU A 370 -22.03 3.98 30.65
CA GLU A 370 -22.47 5.22 31.26
C GLU A 370 -22.73 6.33 30.23
N ASP A 371 -23.98 6.45 29.79
CA ASP A 371 -24.39 7.49 28.84
C ASP A 371 -24.12 8.89 29.36
N LYS A 372 -24.40 9.12 30.63
CA LYS A 372 -24.17 10.43 31.29
C LYS A 372 -22.71 10.85 31.23
N ALA A 373 -21.75 9.92 31.44
CA ALA A 373 -20.35 10.21 31.35
C ALA A 373 -19.96 10.62 29.91
N ARG A 374 -20.50 9.94 28.87
CA ARG A 374 -20.27 10.31 27.49
C ARG A 374 -20.87 11.66 27.12
N GLN A 375 -22.07 11.98 27.56
CA GLN A 375 -22.74 13.25 27.26
C GLN A 375 -22.03 14.47 27.86
N THR A 376 -21.18 14.28 28.87
CA THR A 376 -20.36 15.36 29.45
C THR A 376 -19.04 15.62 28.69
N LEU A 377 -18.73 14.83 27.65
CA LEU A 377 -17.51 14.98 26.86
C LEU A 377 -17.68 16.10 25.85
N ASN A 378 -16.70 16.99 25.80
CA ASN A 378 -16.59 17.98 24.76
C ASN A 378 -15.74 17.42 23.57
N ALA A 379 -15.64 18.20 22.51
CA ALA A 379 -14.91 17.83 21.30
C ALA A 379 -13.45 17.38 21.57
N GLN A 380 -12.72 18.11 22.41
CA GLN A 380 -11.35 17.78 22.78
C GLN A 380 -11.28 16.44 23.56
N ASN A 381 -12.20 16.22 24.47
CA ASN A 381 -12.21 15.00 25.28
C ASN A 381 -12.53 13.77 24.45
N ILE A 382 -13.41 13.89 23.47
CA ILE A 382 -13.72 12.81 22.49
C ILE A 382 -12.50 12.51 21.64
N SER A 383 -11.79 13.52 21.15
CA SER A 383 -10.55 13.32 20.38
C SER A 383 -9.48 12.61 21.19
N LEU A 384 -9.29 12.97 22.46
CA LEU A 384 -8.36 12.31 23.38
C LEU A 384 -8.75 10.85 23.65
N ALA A 385 -10.05 10.60 23.89
CA ALA A 385 -10.56 9.27 24.17
C ALA A 385 -10.40 8.33 22.97
N LEU A 386 -10.82 8.76 21.77
CA LEU A 386 -10.67 7.98 20.54
C LEU A 386 -9.19 7.72 20.22
N ASN A 387 -8.32 8.74 20.36
CA ASN A 387 -6.88 8.55 20.18
C ASN A 387 -6.31 7.51 21.16
N ALA A 388 -6.78 7.51 22.41
CA ALA A 388 -6.33 6.51 23.37
C ALA A 388 -6.81 5.09 23.01
N PHE A 389 -8.09 4.92 22.68
CA PHE A 389 -8.64 3.63 22.27
C PHE A 389 -7.95 3.08 21.02
N SER A 390 -7.58 3.94 20.06
CA SER A 390 -6.89 3.54 18.83
C SER A 390 -5.49 2.98 19.06
N LYS A 391 -4.86 3.23 20.21
CA LYS A 391 -3.56 2.65 20.58
C LYS A 391 -3.64 1.18 20.95
N TRP A 392 -4.81 0.73 21.39
CA TRP A 392 -5.13 -0.65 21.71
C TRP A 392 -6.34 -1.09 20.86
N SER A 393 -6.20 -0.94 19.53
CA SER A 393 -7.28 -1.21 18.57
C SER A 393 -7.78 -2.65 18.62
N ASP A 394 -6.91 -3.59 19.01
CA ASP A 394 -7.21 -5.03 19.07
C ASP A 394 -7.86 -5.43 20.40
N ASN A 395 -7.90 -4.53 21.38
CA ASN A 395 -8.54 -4.79 22.65
C ASN A 395 -10.08 -4.78 22.48
N PRO A 396 -10.82 -5.86 22.89
CA PRO A 396 -12.25 -5.98 22.65
C PRO A 396 -13.10 -4.86 23.27
N ASP A 397 -12.69 -4.31 24.41
CA ASP A 397 -13.40 -3.22 25.05
C ASP A 397 -13.24 -1.91 24.29
N CYS A 398 -12.04 -1.67 23.72
CA CYS A 398 -11.77 -0.52 22.87
C CYS A 398 -12.53 -0.62 21.54
N GLN A 399 -12.56 -1.80 20.91
CA GLN A 399 -13.37 -2.06 19.72
C GLN A 399 -14.88 -1.84 19.98
N ALA A 400 -15.36 -2.24 21.14
CA ALA A 400 -16.79 -2.13 21.48
C ALA A 400 -17.23 -0.70 21.84
N VAL A 401 -16.32 0.17 22.30
CA VAL A 401 -16.64 1.56 22.69
C VAL A 401 -16.45 2.54 21.53
N ALA A 402 -15.52 2.30 20.64
CA ALA A 402 -15.19 3.20 19.53
C ALA A 402 -16.42 3.55 18.65
N PRO A 403 -17.29 2.59 18.25
CA PRO A 403 -18.51 2.90 17.49
C PRO A 403 -19.46 3.86 18.23
N ARG A 404 -19.54 3.78 19.56
CA ARG A 404 -20.39 4.69 20.35
C ARG A 404 -19.89 6.13 20.28
N PHE A 405 -18.56 6.33 20.32
CA PHE A 405 -17.97 7.64 20.16
C PHE A 405 -18.08 8.13 18.71
N ALA A 406 -17.90 7.25 17.74
CA ALA A 406 -18.09 7.54 16.32
C ALA A 406 -19.55 8.00 16.06
N ALA A 407 -20.54 7.31 16.60
CA ALA A 407 -21.95 7.69 16.47
C ALA A 407 -22.23 9.09 17.04
N LEU A 408 -21.60 9.46 18.17
CA LEU A 408 -21.69 10.83 18.70
C LEU A 408 -21.11 11.86 17.73
N VAL A 409 -19.93 11.59 17.16
CA VAL A 409 -19.31 12.46 16.16
C VAL A 409 -20.17 12.56 14.91
N ALA A 410 -20.76 11.46 14.46
CA ALA A 410 -21.64 11.44 13.28
C ALA A 410 -22.94 12.23 13.47
N SER A 411 -23.56 12.15 14.69
CA SER A 411 -24.89 12.69 14.92
C SER A 411 -24.95 14.10 15.51
N ASP A 412 -23.86 14.59 16.15
CA ASP A 412 -23.86 15.89 16.85
C ASP A 412 -23.06 16.95 16.07
N ASP A 413 -23.76 17.80 15.32
CA ASP A 413 -23.17 18.90 14.55
C ASP A 413 -22.46 19.94 15.43
N ARG A 414 -22.95 20.18 16.64
CA ARG A 414 -22.33 21.14 17.57
C ARG A 414 -20.99 20.60 18.05
N LEU A 415 -20.94 19.31 18.33
CA LEU A 415 -19.72 18.64 18.73
C LEU A 415 -18.69 18.68 17.59
N ARG A 416 -19.12 18.34 16.35
CA ARG A 416 -18.25 18.41 15.18
C ARG A 416 -17.72 19.81 14.90
N SER A 417 -18.61 20.81 14.92
CA SER A 417 -18.25 22.21 14.68
C SER A 417 -17.30 22.77 15.74
N ALA A 418 -17.33 22.22 16.96
CA ALA A 418 -16.42 22.60 18.03
C ALA A 418 -15.04 21.92 17.96
N MET A 419 -14.85 20.96 17.04
CA MET A 419 -13.53 20.35 16.81
C MET A 419 -12.66 21.29 15.99
N ASP A 420 -11.48 21.62 16.49
CA ASP A 420 -10.42 22.30 15.76
C ASP A 420 -9.73 21.36 14.75
N ALA A 421 -8.82 21.85 13.95
CA ALA A 421 -8.09 21.09 12.94
C ALA A 421 -7.35 19.88 13.55
N GLN A 422 -6.71 20.07 14.70
CA GLN A 422 -6.04 19.00 15.43
C GLN A 422 -7.01 17.92 15.90
N GLY A 423 -8.18 18.33 16.42
CA GLY A 423 -9.24 17.43 16.86
C GLY A 423 -9.77 16.58 15.73
N VAL A 424 -10.08 17.19 14.58
CA VAL A 424 -10.54 16.48 13.36
C VAL A 424 -9.50 15.47 12.88
N ALA A 425 -8.26 15.87 12.70
CA ALA A 425 -7.18 14.98 12.25
C ALA A 425 -6.93 13.82 13.25
N THR A 426 -7.02 14.10 14.56
CA THR A 426 -6.85 13.10 15.60
C THR A 426 -7.98 12.08 15.59
N VAL A 427 -9.22 12.51 15.44
CA VAL A 427 -10.40 11.62 15.38
C VAL A 427 -10.35 10.78 14.12
N LEU A 428 -10.09 11.38 12.98
CA LEU A 428 -9.92 10.64 11.70
C LEU A 428 -8.85 9.55 11.84
N ASN A 429 -7.64 9.91 12.33
CA ASN A 429 -6.55 8.97 12.52
C ASN A 429 -6.87 7.87 13.56
N ALA A 430 -7.71 8.15 14.53
CA ALA A 430 -8.16 7.13 15.48
C ALA A 430 -9.18 6.18 14.86
N LEU A 431 -10.19 6.70 14.16
CA LEU A 431 -11.27 5.92 13.56
C LEU A 431 -10.78 4.99 12.43
N CYS A 432 -9.68 5.34 11.74
CA CYS A 432 -9.10 4.51 10.67
C CYS A 432 -8.57 3.16 11.15
N LYS A 433 -8.55 2.90 12.46
CA LYS A 433 -8.23 1.59 13.04
C LYS A 433 -9.40 0.59 12.97
N TRP A 434 -10.60 1.07 12.69
CA TRP A 434 -11.82 0.26 12.61
C TRP A 434 -12.60 0.57 11.32
N PRO A 435 -11.98 0.34 10.13
CA PRO A 435 -12.56 0.73 8.85
C PRO A 435 -13.86 -0.01 8.51
N ASP A 436 -13.99 -1.24 8.99
CA ASP A 436 -15.16 -2.09 8.71
C ASP A 436 -16.38 -1.79 9.58
N THR A 437 -16.26 -0.78 10.47
CA THR A 437 -17.35 -0.40 11.39
C THR A 437 -18.19 0.72 10.79
N PRO A 438 -19.51 0.51 10.53
CA PRO A 438 -20.35 1.51 9.87
C PRO A 438 -20.41 2.86 10.59
N ASP A 439 -20.50 2.86 11.93
CA ASP A 439 -20.52 4.10 12.71
C ASP A 439 -19.22 4.90 12.54
N CYS A 440 -18.07 4.20 12.42
CA CYS A 440 -16.79 4.86 12.15
C CYS A 440 -16.78 5.47 10.75
N GLY A 441 -17.30 4.77 9.75
CA GLY A 441 -17.45 5.28 8.38
C GLY A 441 -18.33 6.54 8.34
N ASN A 442 -19.48 6.52 9.03
CA ASN A 442 -20.38 7.67 9.13
C ASN A 442 -19.71 8.89 9.77
N ALA A 443 -18.97 8.68 10.86
CA ALA A 443 -18.23 9.77 11.52
C ALA A 443 -17.12 10.33 10.63
N VAL A 444 -16.40 9.46 9.94
CA VAL A 444 -15.36 9.88 8.98
C VAL A 444 -15.98 10.67 7.83
N SER A 445 -17.11 10.23 7.29
CA SER A 445 -17.82 10.97 6.23
C SER A 445 -18.24 12.36 6.69
N ALA A 446 -18.82 12.49 7.88
CA ALA A 446 -19.22 13.79 8.44
C ALA A 446 -18.04 14.73 8.72
N LEU A 447 -16.87 14.20 9.08
CA LEU A 447 -15.64 15.01 9.23
C LEU A 447 -14.99 15.32 7.88
N ALA A 448 -15.13 14.42 6.91
CA ALA A 448 -14.67 14.64 5.55
C ALA A 448 -15.46 15.77 4.85
N GLU A 449 -16.79 15.85 5.04
CA GLU A 449 -17.63 16.98 4.60
C GLU A 449 -17.07 18.30 5.12
N ARG A 450 -16.77 18.37 6.41
CA ARG A 450 -16.17 19.59 6.97
C ARG A 450 -14.81 19.92 6.35
N LEU A 451 -13.98 18.93 6.11
CA LEU A 451 -12.69 19.15 5.45
C LEU A 451 -12.85 19.59 3.98
N ALA A 452 -13.86 19.09 3.27
CA ALA A 452 -14.16 19.50 1.92
C ALA A 452 -14.70 20.95 1.86
N ASP A 453 -15.56 21.35 2.81
CA ASP A 453 -16.28 22.62 2.76
C ASP A 453 -15.53 23.77 3.47
N GLU A 454 -14.86 23.50 4.59
CA GLU A 454 -14.25 24.51 5.43
C GLU A 454 -12.78 24.77 5.06
N SER A 455 -12.49 25.69 4.16
CA SER A 455 -11.13 26.09 3.78
C SER A 455 -10.28 26.55 4.97
N ARG A 456 -10.92 27.25 5.93
CA ARG A 456 -10.25 27.67 7.17
C ARG A 456 -9.73 26.46 7.97
N LEU A 457 -10.55 25.43 8.16
CA LEU A 457 -10.18 24.23 8.88
C LEU A 457 -8.98 23.54 8.22
N ARG A 458 -9.00 23.43 6.87
CA ARG A 458 -7.88 22.88 6.11
C ARG A 458 -6.61 23.68 6.32
N ASN A 459 -6.70 25.02 6.29
CA ASN A 459 -5.52 25.89 6.42
C ASN A 459 -4.89 25.88 7.82
N GLU A 460 -5.65 25.54 8.85
CA GLU A 460 -5.18 25.42 10.23
C GLU A 460 -4.46 24.06 10.49
N LEU A 461 -4.64 23.04 9.61
CA LEU A 461 -3.95 21.76 9.77
C LEU A 461 -2.43 21.93 9.65
N LYS A 462 -1.72 21.39 10.62
CA LYS A 462 -0.25 21.28 10.56
C LYS A 462 0.18 20.16 9.62
N PRO A 463 1.44 20.12 9.17
CA PRO A 463 1.93 19.07 8.26
C PRO A 463 1.58 17.64 8.71
N GLN A 464 1.83 17.31 9.98
CA GLN A 464 1.52 16.01 10.57
C GLN A 464 0.01 15.72 10.58
N GLU A 465 -0.80 16.72 10.89
CA GLU A 465 -2.26 16.59 10.96
C GLU A 465 -2.85 16.33 9.57
N LEU A 466 -2.32 17.01 8.55
CA LEU A 466 -2.70 16.80 7.16
C LEU A 466 -2.34 15.39 6.67
N GLY A 467 -1.11 14.92 6.93
CA GLY A 467 -0.68 13.56 6.58
C GLY A 467 -1.57 12.50 7.25
N ASN A 468 -1.88 12.69 8.53
CA ASN A 468 -2.77 11.80 9.29
C ASN A 468 -4.21 11.82 8.74
N ALA A 469 -4.73 12.99 8.38
CA ALA A 469 -6.08 13.12 7.80
C ALA A 469 -6.17 12.41 6.45
N LEU A 470 -5.22 12.65 5.54
CA LEU A 470 -5.15 11.96 4.25
C LEU A 470 -5.07 10.44 4.42
N ASN A 471 -4.15 9.96 5.29
CA ASN A 471 -4.00 8.53 5.56
C ASN A 471 -5.28 7.92 6.14
N ALA A 472 -5.99 8.63 6.99
CA ALA A 472 -7.26 8.17 7.53
C ALA A 472 -8.35 8.08 6.46
N LEU A 473 -8.55 9.15 5.68
CA LEU A 473 -9.54 9.19 4.60
C LEU A 473 -9.32 8.07 3.57
N SER A 474 -8.06 7.70 3.31
CA SER A 474 -7.69 6.65 2.35
C SER A 474 -8.21 5.25 2.70
N LYS A 475 -8.67 5.04 3.94
CA LYS A 475 -9.31 3.78 4.37
C LYS A 475 -10.75 3.65 3.86
N TRP A 476 -11.35 4.77 3.46
CA TRP A 476 -12.68 4.85 2.85
C TRP A 476 -12.60 5.50 1.47
N ALA A 477 -11.64 5.03 0.66
CA ALA A 477 -11.35 5.63 -0.65
C ALA A 477 -12.54 5.59 -1.60
N ASP A 478 -13.40 4.59 -1.49
CA ASP A 478 -14.60 4.44 -2.32
C ASP A 478 -15.74 5.38 -1.94
N THR A 479 -15.59 6.14 -0.85
CA THR A 479 -16.61 7.08 -0.39
C THR A 479 -16.41 8.44 -1.08
N PRO A 480 -17.40 8.95 -1.84
CA PRO A 480 -17.24 10.21 -2.61
C PRO A 480 -16.84 11.42 -1.75
N VAL A 481 -17.37 11.50 -0.53
CA VAL A 481 -17.06 12.58 0.41
C VAL A 481 -15.60 12.54 0.86
N CYS A 482 -15.05 11.34 1.09
CA CYS A 482 -13.64 11.17 1.43
C CYS A 482 -12.73 11.55 0.24
N ALA A 483 -13.17 11.23 -0.98
CA ALA A 483 -12.47 11.67 -2.19
C ALA A 483 -12.48 13.20 -2.35
N ALA A 484 -13.61 13.86 -2.08
CA ALA A 484 -13.72 15.33 -2.10
C ALA A 484 -12.82 15.99 -1.05
N ALA A 485 -12.81 15.47 0.18
CA ALA A 485 -11.92 15.95 1.24
C ALA A 485 -10.44 15.74 0.89
N ALA A 486 -10.11 14.58 0.33
CA ALA A 486 -8.74 14.28 -0.11
C ALA A 486 -8.29 15.21 -1.23
N SER A 487 -9.17 15.52 -2.20
CA SER A 487 -8.92 16.52 -3.25
C SER A 487 -8.64 17.89 -2.66
N ALA A 488 -9.47 18.36 -1.72
CA ALA A 488 -9.29 19.66 -1.08
C ALA A 488 -8.00 19.74 -0.22
N LEU A 489 -7.54 18.63 0.36
CA LEU A 489 -6.24 18.56 1.04
C LEU A 489 -5.08 18.48 0.04
N ALA A 490 -5.29 17.81 -1.10
CA ALA A 490 -4.33 17.73 -2.18
C ALA A 490 -4.10 19.10 -2.83
N GLU A 491 -5.15 19.90 -3.09
CA GLU A 491 -5.05 21.29 -3.54
C GLU A 491 -4.13 22.10 -2.64
N ARG A 492 -4.32 21.99 -1.32
CA ARG A 492 -3.45 22.67 -0.37
C ARG A 492 -1.98 22.21 -0.45
N LEU A 493 -1.74 20.92 -0.71
CA LEU A 493 -0.38 20.44 -0.93
C LEU A 493 0.24 20.99 -2.21
N VAL A 494 -0.56 21.20 -3.27
CA VAL A 494 -0.11 21.80 -4.53
C VAL A 494 0.20 23.27 -4.33
N ASP A 495 -0.68 24.00 -3.62
CA ASP A 495 -0.61 25.47 -3.49
C ASP A 495 0.44 25.94 -2.46
N ASP A 496 0.81 25.11 -1.46
CA ASP A 496 1.69 25.50 -0.36
C ASP A 496 3.03 24.75 -0.37
N PRO A 497 4.06 25.25 -1.08
CA PRO A 497 5.40 24.66 -1.07
C PRO A 497 6.05 24.66 0.33
N GLY A 498 5.69 25.63 1.18
CA GLY A 498 6.16 25.70 2.56
C GLY A 498 5.64 24.54 3.40
N LEU A 499 4.37 24.20 3.25
CA LEU A 499 3.75 23.04 3.87
C LEU A 499 4.41 21.74 3.39
N ARG A 500 4.58 21.58 2.05
CA ARG A 500 5.27 20.41 1.50
C ARG A 500 6.66 20.23 2.10
N LYS A 501 7.43 21.30 2.20
CA LYS A 501 8.77 21.29 2.78
C LYS A 501 8.77 20.96 4.28
N ALA A 502 7.72 21.31 5.00
CA ALA A 502 7.57 21.08 6.44
C ALA A 502 7.11 19.65 6.80
N LEU A 503 6.64 18.86 5.83
CA LEU A 503 6.31 17.45 6.06
C LEU A 503 7.59 16.68 6.43
N ASP A 504 7.54 15.89 7.48
CA ASP A 504 8.61 14.93 7.82
C ASP A 504 8.54 13.68 6.93
N PRO A 505 9.55 12.81 6.93
CA PRO A 505 9.58 11.62 6.07
C PRO A 505 8.37 10.70 6.24
N ILE A 506 7.85 10.55 7.46
CA ILE A 506 6.68 9.73 7.75
C ILE A 506 5.44 10.34 7.11
N ASN A 507 5.25 11.64 7.25
CA ASN A 507 4.10 12.33 6.70
C ASN A 507 4.11 12.40 5.17
N VAL A 508 5.29 12.52 4.54
CA VAL A 508 5.43 12.43 3.08
C VAL A 508 4.97 11.06 2.58
N THR A 509 5.44 9.99 3.20
CA THR A 509 5.08 8.62 2.78
C THR A 509 3.61 8.30 3.04
N GLN A 510 3.05 8.78 4.15
CA GLN A 510 1.62 8.64 4.45
C GLN A 510 0.75 9.40 3.45
N ALA A 511 1.13 10.63 3.11
CA ALA A 511 0.41 11.44 2.12
C ALA A 511 0.47 10.79 0.73
N LEU A 512 1.64 10.36 0.26
CA LEU A 512 1.79 9.62 -1.00
C LEU A 512 0.93 8.36 -1.04
N ASN A 513 0.99 7.54 0.02
CA ASN A 513 0.18 6.33 0.09
C ASN A 513 -1.33 6.61 0.08
N ALA A 514 -1.73 7.70 0.72
CA ALA A 514 -3.13 8.11 0.72
C ALA A 514 -3.56 8.60 -0.67
N LEU A 515 -2.80 9.51 -1.27
CA LEU A 515 -3.09 10.07 -2.60
C LEU A 515 -3.14 8.98 -3.68
N SER A 516 -2.31 7.93 -3.55
CA SER A 516 -2.30 6.80 -4.49
C SER A 516 -3.60 5.99 -4.52
N LYS A 517 -4.49 6.17 -3.54
CA LYS A 517 -5.83 5.56 -3.55
C LYS A 517 -6.81 6.28 -4.46
N TRP A 518 -6.50 7.52 -4.82
CA TRP A 518 -7.25 8.37 -5.74
C TRP A 518 -6.37 8.79 -6.91
N ALA A 519 -5.63 7.84 -7.46
CA ALA A 519 -4.68 8.10 -8.55
C ALA A 519 -5.36 8.67 -9.80
N ASP A 520 -6.65 8.37 -9.99
CA ASP A 520 -7.47 8.85 -11.11
C ASP A 520 -7.95 10.30 -10.94
N LEU A 521 -7.80 10.89 -9.75
CA LEU A 521 -8.16 12.28 -9.50
C LEU A 521 -6.98 13.20 -9.85
N PRO A 522 -7.12 14.13 -10.83
CA PRO A 522 -6.01 14.94 -11.31
C PRO A 522 -5.26 15.70 -10.20
N VAL A 523 -6.00 16.32 -9.28
CA VAL A 523 -5.39 17.09 -8.18
C VAL A 523 -4.62 16.19 -7.18
N CYS A 524 -5.09 14.96 -6.95
CA CYS A 524 -4.38 14.00 -6.11
C CYS A 524 -3.09 13.51 -6.80
N ALA A 525 -3.14 13.32 -8.11
CA ALA A 525 -1.96 13.01 -8.91
C ALA A 525 -0.95 14.17 -8.88
N GLU A 526 -1.40 15.41 -9.06
CA GLU A 526 -0.57 16.61 -9.01
C GLU A 526 0.11 16.80 -7.65
N ALA A 527 -0.62 16.61 -6.55
CA ALA A 527 -0.06 16.65 -5.20
C ALA A 527 0.98 15.53 -4.97
N ALA A 528 0.71 14.32 -5.48
CA ALA A 528 1.65 13.21 -5.38
C ALA A 528 2.93 13.47 -6.20
N ILE A 529 2.79 14.06 -7.40
CA ILE A 529 3.93 14.48 -8.25
C ILE A 529 4.76 15.55 -7.53
N ALA A 530 4.12 16.53 -6.89
CA ALA A 530 4.82 17.56 -6.13
C ALA A 530 5.57 17.01 -4.89
N LEU A 531 5.07 15.93 -4.28
CA LEU A 531 5.79 15.20 -3.23
C LEU A 531 6.91 14.31 -3.80
N ALA A 532 6.71 13.75 -4.99
CA ALA A 532 7.74 12.99 -5.71
C ALA A 532 8.92 13.91 -6.11
N GLU A 533 8.65 15.12 -6.63
CA GLU A 533 9.67 16.13 -6.90
C GLU A 533 10.54 16.40 -5.68
N ARG A 534 9.90 16.57 -4.51
CA ARG A 534 10.64 16.75 -3.27
C ARG A 534 11.50 15.54 -2.90
N LEU A 535 11.03 14.32 -3.14
CA LEU A 535 11.85 13.12 -2.89
C LEU A 535 13.03 13.02 -3.87
N ALA A 536 12.87 13.46 -5.11
CA ALA A 536 13.94 13.48 -6.08
C ALA A 536 15.01 14.54 -5.74
N ASP A 537 14.57 15.72 -5.23
CA ASP A 537 15.42 16.88 -5.00
C ASP A 537 16.06 16.93 -3.60
N ASP A 538 15.54 16.17 -2.61
CA ASP A 538 16.01 16.18 -1.22
C ASP A 538 16.63 14.83 -0.80
N PRO A 539 17.94 14.64 -1.02
CA PRO A 539 18.63 13.40 -0.65
C PRO A 539 18.59 13.11 0.86
N GLU A 540 18.50 14.13 1.69
CA GLU A 540 18.43 13.95 3.15
C GLU A 540 17.05 13.43 3.57
N LEU A 541 16.00 13.88 2.90
CA LEU A 541 14.66 13.30 3.07
C LEU A 541 14.66 11.82 2.68
N CYS A 542 15.25 11.48 1.53
CA CYS A 542 15.38 10.09 1.11
C CYS A 542 16.15 9.25 2.11
N LYS A 543 17.27 9.74 2.66
CA LYS A 543 18.06 9.04 3.67
C LYS A 543 17.33 8.89 5.01
N ALA A 544 16.44 9.79 5.35
CA ALA A 544 15.67 9.74 6.58
C ALA A 544 14.52 8.74 6.56
N LEU A 545 14.13 8.23 5.37
CA LEU A 545 13.13 7.18 5.26
C LEU A 545 13.68 5.86 5.82
N ASN A 546 12.92 5.20 6.68
CA ASN A 546 13.20 3.81 7.05
C ASN A 546 12.69 2.84 5.97
N ALA A 547 12.99 1.56 6.12
CA ALA A 547 12.61 0.50 5.17
C ALA A 547 11.11 0.50 4.84
N ARG A 548 10.25 0.66 5.85
CA ARG A 548 8.80 0.75 5.68
C ARG A 548 8.37 2.01 4.92
N GLY A 549 8.96 3.16 5.24
CA GLY A 549 8.67 4.42 4.55
C GLY A 549 9.06 4.35 3.08
N LEU A 550 10.25 3.83 2.79
CA LEU A 550 10.74 3.64 1.43
C LEU A 550 9.82 2.70 0.62
N SER A 551 9.48 1.54 1.17
CA SER A 551 8.55 0.59 0.53
C SER A 551 7.19 1.23 0.25
N THR A 552 6.67 2.00 1.20
CA THR A 552 5.39 2.70 1.06
C THR A 552 5.45 3.77 -0.04
N ALA A 553 6.52 4.57 -0.09
CA ALA A 553 6.71 5.60 -1.10
C ALA A 553 6.81 4.99 -2.51
N LEU A 554 7.63 3.97 -2.70
CA LEU A 554 7.77 3.26 -3.98
C LEU A 554 6.44 2.68 -4.46
N ASN A 555 5.72 1.99 -3.56
CA ASN A 555 4.41 1.43 -3.90
C ASN A 555 3.38 2.51 -4.27
N ALA A 556 3.42 3.65 -3.61
CA ALA A 556 2.54 4.77 -3.94
C ALA A 556 2.89 5.36 -5.31
N LEU A 557 4.16 5.66 -5.56
CA LEU A 557 4.64 6.24 -6.82
C LEU A 557 4.39 5.33 -8.02
N SER A 558 4.34 4.01 -7.81
CA SER A 558 4.05 3.03 -8.87
C SER A 558 2.67 3.17 -9.52
N LYS A 559 1.81 4.05 -8.99
CA LYS A 559 0.51 4.38 -9.59
C LYS A 559 0.61 5.34 -10.78
N TRP A 560 1.75 6.02 -10.93
CA TRP A 560 2.00 6.99 -12.01
C TRP A 560 3.30 6.63 -12.76
N PRO A 561 3.35 5.43 -13.41
CA PRO A 561 4.57 4.94 -14.04
C PRO A 561 5.05 5.79 -15.23
N ASP A 562 4.11 6.43 -15.92
CA ASP A 562 4.40 7.26 -17.10
C ASP A 562 4.84 8.69 -16.75
N ASN A 563 4.82 9.07 -15.46
CA ASN A 563 5.22 10.40 -15.02
C ASN A 563 6.73 10.47 -14.78
N PRO A 564 7.47 11.38 -15.46
CA PRO A 564 8.93 11.46 -15.36
C PRO A 564 9.43 11.90 -13.97
N VAL A 565 8.66 12.73 -13.25
CA VAL A 565 9.01 13.15 -11.89
C VAL A 565 8.89 11.98 -10.91
N CYS A 566 7.85 11.16 -11.05
CA CYS A 566 7.71 9.93 -10.27
C CYS A 566 8.84 8.94 -10.58
N ALA A 567 9.23 8.82 -11.87
CA ALA A 567 10.36 7.98 -12.26
C ALA A 567 11.68 8.47 -11.65
N ALA A 568 11.91 9.79 -11.60
CA ALA A 568 13.09 10.38 -10.95
C ALA A 568 13.12 10.08 -9.43
N ALA A 569 12.00 10.26 -8.74
CA ALA A 569 11.88 9.94 -7.32
C ALA A 569 12.11 8.45 -7.03
N VAL A 570 11.55 7.58 -7.87
CA VAL A 570 11.77 6.13 -7.77
C VAL A 570 13.23 5.78 -8.01
N SER A 571 13.90 6.46 -8.97
CA SER A 571 15.33 6.26 -9.22
C SER A 571 16.18 6.63 -8.00
N ALA A 572 15.91 7.76 -7.34
CA ALA A 572 16.59 8.17 -6.12
C ALA A 572 16.41 7.17 -4.96
N LEU A 573 15.19 6.63 -4.80
CA LEU A 573 14.91 5.60 -3.80
C LEU A 573 15.56 4.26 -4.14
N ALA A 574 15.62 3.90 -5.44
CA ALA A 574 16.29 2.70 -5.93
C ALA A 574 17.80 2.78 -5.75
N GLU A 575 18.44 3.93 -6.03
CA GLU A 575 19.86 4.17 -5.76
C GLU A 575 20.19 3.94 -4.28
N ARG A 576 19.33 4.39 -3.39
CA ARG A 576 19.49 4.14 -1.96
C ARG A 576 19.40 2.67 -1.61
N LEU A 577 18.45 1.93 -2.20
CA LEU A 577 18.37 0.47 -2.01
C LEU A 577 19.63 -0.25 -2.46
N VAL A 578 20.24 0.19 -3.56
CA VAL A 578 21.50 -0.37 -4.03
C VAL A 578 22.65 -0.04 -3.07
N ALA A 579 22.70 1.20 -2.59
CA ALA A 579 23.80 1.70 -1.76
C ALA A 579 23.76 1.22 -0.30
N ASP A 580 22.58 0.87 0.25
CA ASP A 580 22.39 0.57 1.67
C ASP A 580 21.92 -0.89 1.90
N PRO A 581 22.86 -1.83 2.16
CA PRO A 581 22.54 -3.22 2.44
C PRO A 581 21.75 -3.44 3.74
N GLU A 582 22.00 -2.61 4.76
CA GLU A 582 21.28 -2.74 6.03
C GLU A 582 19.81 -2.35 5.86
N LEU A 583 19.52 -1.30 5.10
CA LEU A 583 18.15 -0.93 4.74
C LEU A 583 17.41 -2.08 4.04
N ARG A 584 18.11 -2.84 3.15
CA ARG A 584 17.51 -4.00 2.49
C ARG A 584 17.17 -5.11 3.47
N LYS A 585 18.03 -5.36 4.46
CA LYS A 585 17.78 -6.35 5.52
C LYS A 585 16.65 -5.97 6.46
N ASP A 586 16.45 -4.66 6.67
CA ASP A 586 15.35 -4.15 7.47
C ASP A 586 13.98 -4.21 6.76
N LEU A 587 13.96 -4.57 5.47
CA LEU A 587 12.71 -4.78 4.75
C LEU A 587 12.04 -6.08 5.22
N GLU A 588 10.85 -5.95 5.76
CA GLU A 588 9.98 -7.09 6.03
C GLU A 588 9.60 -7.80 4.72
N PRO A 589 9.23 -9.10 4.75
CA PRO A 589 8.87 -9.86 3.54
C PRO A 589 7.85 -9.17 2.64
N GLN A 590 6.81 -8.59 3.22
CA GLN A 590 5.82 -7.80 2.48
C GLN A 590 6.42 -6.53 1.87
N GLY A 591 7.39 -5.92 2.55
CA GLY A 591 8.13 -4.76 2.04
C GLY A 591 8.94 -5.11 0.79
N VAL A 592 9.66 -6.24 0.81
CA VAL A 592 10.45 -6.71 -0.34
C VAL A 592 9.56 -6.96 -1.55
N SER A 593 8.45 -7.69 -1.39
CA SER A 593 7.53 -7.97 -2.49
C SER A 593 6.86 -6.70 -3.04
N SER A 594 6.53 -5.74 -2.17
CA SER A 594 5.95 -4.45 -2.56
C SER A 594 6.94 -3.58 -3.32
N VAL A 595 8.21 -3.53 -2.87
CA VAL A 595 9.28 -2.79 -3.55
C VAL A 595 9.56 -3.39 -4.91
N LEU A 596 9.74 -4.71 -5.01
CA LEU A 596 9.93 -5.39 -6.29
C LEU A 596 8.78 -5.08 -7.27
N ASN A 597 7.53 -5.20 -6.80
CA ASN A 597 6.36 -4.88 -7.62
C ASN A 597 6.31 -3.41 -8.04
N ALA A 598 6.76 -2.49 -7.19
CA ALA A 598 6.85 -1.08 -7.55
C ALA A 598 7.93 -0.84 -8.62
N LEU A 599 9.15 -1.33 -8.40
CA LEU A 599 10.27 -1.20 -9.35
C LEU A 599 9.95 -1.80 -10.72
N SER A 600 9.16 -2.88 -10.76
CA SER A 600 8.76 -3.56 -11.99
C SER A 600 7.91 -2.71 -12.94
N LYS A 601 7.48 -1.52 -12.52
CA LYS A 601 6.79 -0.55 -13.38
C LYS A 601 7.77 0.24 -14.27
N TRP A 602 9.06 0.22 -13.94
CA TRP A 602 10.14 0.87 -14.68
C TRP A 602 11.24 -0.14 -15.03
N PRO A 603 10.92 -1.20 -15.79
CA PRO A 603 11.86 -2.29 -16.05
C PRO A 603 13.07 -1.84 -16.88
N ASP A 604 12.89 -0.83 -17.74
CA ASP A 604 13.90 -0.31 -18.63
C ASP A 604 14.84 0.72 -17.94
N THR A 605 14.61 1.03 -16.66
CA THR A 605 15.45 1.95 -15.89
C THR A 605 16.60 1.19 -15.23
N PRO A 606 17.87 1.47 -15.58
CA PRO A 606 19.01 0.68 -15.09
C PRO A 606 19.14 0.60 -13.57
N VAL A 607 18.84 1.70 -12.87
CA VAL A 607 18.91 1.71 -11.41
C VAL A 607 17.79 0.87 -10.77
N CYS A 608 16.60 0.80 -11.38
CA CYS A 608 15.53 -0.08 -10.93
C CYS A 608 15.91 -1.56 -11.13
N ALA A 609 16.55 -1.89 -12.25
CA ALA A 609 17.09 -3.22 -12.50
C ALA A 609 18.19 -3.60 -11.49
N ALA A 610 19.09 -2.66 -11.15
CA ALA A 610 20.11 -2.87 -10.13
C ALA A 610 19.52 -3.07 -8.73
N ALA A 611 18.52 -2.29 -8.35
CA ALA A 611 17.82 -2.45 -7.07
C ALA A 611 17.04 -3.77 -7.01
N ALA A 612 16.40 -4.17 -8.12
CA ALA A 612 15.73 -5.46 -8.24
C ALA A 612 16.73 -6.63 -8.12
N SER A 613 17.92 -6.51 -8.71
CA SER A 613 19.00 -7.49 -8.56
C SER A 613 19.45 -7.62 -7.11
N ALA A 614 19.68 -6.50 -6.42
CA ALA A 614 20.08 -6.50 -5.02
C ALA A 614 19.01 -7.09 -4.07
N LEU A 615 17.73 -6.90 -4.39
CA LEU A 615 16.62 -7.55 -3.67
C LEU A 615 16.47 -9.03 -4.06
N ALA A 616 16.75 -9.39 -5.30
CA ALA A 616 16.77 -10.78 -5.74
C ALA A 616 17.87 -11.57 -5.00
N GLU A 617 19.08 -10.99 -4.84
CA GLU A 617 20.14 -11.55 -3.99
C GLU A 617 19.63 -11.79 -2.56
N HIS A 618 19.00 -10.79 -1.97
CA HIS A 618 18.43 -10.92 -0.62
C HIS A 618 17.36 -12.05 -0.53
N VAL A 619 16.51 -12.18 -1.56
CA VAL A 619 15.54 -13.30 -1.65
C VAL A 619 16.25 -14.65 -1.79
N VAL A 620 17.38 -14.73 -2.51
CA VAL A 620 18.15 -15.98 -2.66
C VAL A 620 18.85 -16.36 -1.36
N ASP A 621 19.43 -15.40 -0.66
CA ASP A 621 20.29 -15.65 0.49
C ASP A 621 19.50 -15.86 1.78
N ASP A 622 18.36 -15.18 1.96
CA ASP A 622 17.59 -15.22 3.20
C ASP A 622 16.40 -16.19 3.12
N LEU A 623 16.55 -17.35 3.78
CA LEU A 623 15.50 -18.35 3.87
C LEU A 623 14.30 -17.89 4.73
N GLU A 624 14.54 -17.12 5.79
CA GLU A 624 13.47 -16.66 6.67
C GLU A 624 12.63 -15.57 5.99
N LEU A 625 13.26 -14.70 5.23
CA LEU A 625 12.57 -13.77 4.33
C LEU A 625 11.63 -14.52 3.38
N ARG A 626 12.16 -15.55 2.69
CA ARG A 626 11.33 -16.37 1.78
C ARG A 626 10.16 -17.02 2.49
N LYS A 627 10.37 -17.59 3.69
CA LYS A 627 9.30 -18.21 4.49
C LYS A 627 8.26 -17.19 4.99
N GLY A 628 8.68 -15.98 5.25
CA GLY A 628 7.81 -14.89 5.72
C GLY A 628 6.89 -14.31 4.64
N LEU A 629 7.17 -14.54 3.35
CA LEU A 629 6.28 -14.09 2.27
C LEU A 629 4.94 -14.85 2.32
N ASP A 630 3.85 -14.11 2.33
CA ASP A 630 2.50 -14.66 2.17
C ASP A 630 2.22 -15.05 0.70
N PRO A 631 1.11 -15.72 0.38
CA PRO A 631 0.78 -16.13 -1.00
C PRO A 631 0.81 -14.98 -2.00
N GLN A 632 0.28 -13.82 -1.64
CA GLN A 632 0.28 -12.63 -2.47
C GLN A 632 1.70 -12.07 -2.65
N GLY A 633 2.49 -12.06 -1.57
CA GLY A 633 3.89 -11.61 -1.60
C GLY A 633 4.76 -12.45 -2.53
N VAL A 634 4.61 -13.78 -2.50
CA VAL A 634 5.31 -14.68 -3.42
C VAL A 634 4.92 -14.42 -4.88
N SER A 635 3.62 -14.30 -5.16
CA SER A 635 3.12 -14.04 -6.50
C SER A 635 3.58 -12.67 -7.03
N ASN A 636 3.50 -11.63 -6.20
CA ASN A 636 3.97 -10.28 -6.55
C ASN A 636 5.48 -10.27 -6.83
N ALA A 637 6.28 -10.94 -6.00
CA ALA A 637 7.72 -11.03 -6.19
C ALA A 637 8.07 -11.79 -7.48
N LEU A 638 7.43 -12.92 -7.74
CA LEU A 638 7.59 -13.67 -8.99
C LEU A 638 7.26 -12.81 -10.21
N ASN A 639 6.07 -12.18 -10.21
CA ASN A 639 5.64 -11.33 -11.31
C ASN A 639 6.54 -10.12 -11.54
N ALA A 640 7.08 -9.55 -10.45
CA ALA A 640 8.01 -8.43 -10.55
C ALA A 640 9.36 -8.87 -11.14
N LEU A 641 9.96 -9.93 -10.61
CA LEU A 641 11.24 -10.46 -11.08
C LEU A 641 11.19 -10.89 -12.55
N ALA A 642 10.02 -11.35 -13.00
CA ALA A 642 9.79 -11.72 -14.40
C ALA A 642 9.87 -10.56 -15.40
N LYS A 643 10.03 -9.32 -14.94
CA LYS A 643 10.29 -8.16 -15.80
C LYS A 643 11.75 -8.04 -16.22
N TRP A 644 12.63 -8.76 -15.55
CA TRP A 644 14.07 -8.81 -15.85
C TRP A 644 14.54 -10.24 -16.10
N PRO A 645 14.02 -10.92 -17.15
CA PRO A 645 14.34 -12.32 -17.42
C PRO A 645 15.82 -12.52 -17.78
N ASP A 646 16.46 -11.47 -18.32
CA ASP A 646 17.85 -11.47 -18.74
C ASP A 646 18.86 -11.34 -17.59
N LEU A 647 18.38 -11.05 -16.36
CA LEU A 647 19.22 -10.96 -15.17
C LEU A 647 19.31 -12.34 -14.48
N PRO A 648 20.48 -13.00 -14.46
CA PRO A 648 20.62 -14.36 -13.91
C PRO A 648 20.18 -14.47 -12.44
N ILE A 649 20.41 -13.43 -11.63
CA ILE A 649 20.02 -13.41 -10.22
C ILE A 649 18.49 -13.38 -10.05
N CYS A 650 17.78 -12.73 -10.96
CA CYS A 650 16.31 -12.75 -10.95
C CYS A 650 15.78 -14.17 -11.23
N GLY A 651 16.42 -14.90 -12.18
CA GLY A 651 16.10 -16.29 -12.42
C GLY A 651 16.38 -17.21 -11.22
N GLN A 652 17.46 -16.97 -10.48
CA GLN A 652 17.77 -17.68 -9.24
C GLN A 652 16.72 -17.40 -8.14
N ALA A 653 16.33 -16.14 -7.96
CA ALA A 653 15.31 -15.77 -7.00
C ALA A 653 13.93 -16.36 -7.36
N VAL A 654 13.57 -16.34 -8.64
CA VAL A 654 12.35 -17.01 -9.15
C VAL A 654 12.42 -18.51 -8.87
N SER A 655 13.56 -19.15 -9.12
CA SER A 655 13.75 -20.58 -8.83
C SER A 655 13.61 -20.91 -7.34
N ALA A 656 14.13 -20.04 -6.47
CA ALA A 656 14.00 -20.19 -5.02
C ALA A 656 12.54 -20.05 -4.54
N LEU A 657 11.79 -19.08 -5.08
CA LEU A 657 10.37 -18.88 -4.79
C LEU A 657 9.50 -19.99 -5.39
N ALA A 658 9.82 -20.43 -6.61
CA ALA A 658 9.17 -21.55 -7.25
C ALA A 658 9.35 -22.84 -6.42
N GLY A 659 10.58 -23.10 -5.95
CA GLY A 659 10.86 -24.22 -5.05
C GLY A 659 10.01 -24.21 -3.79
N ARG A 660 9.81 -23.04 -3.20
CA ARG A 660 8.91 -22.91 -2.05
C ARG A 660 7.46 -23.27 -2.41
N LEU A 661 6.93 -22.75 -3.53
CA LEU A 661 5.57 -23.06 -3.98
C LEU A 661 5.40 -24.56 -4.31
N ALA A 662 6.44 -25.20 -4.86
CA ALA A 662 6.41 -26.62 -5.17
C ALA A 662 6.37 -27.52 -3.92
N HIS A 663 7.05 -27.10 -2.85
CA HIS A 663 7.18 -27.88 -1.61
C HIS A 663 6.14 -27.53 -0.55
N ASP A 664 5.62 -26.31 -0.53
CA ASP A 664 4.59 -25.84 0.41
C ASP A 664 3.20 -25.92 -0.23
N THR A 665 2.56 -27.07 -0.05
CA THR A 665 1.22 -27.32 -0.63
C THR A 665 0.14 -26.40 -0.05
N GLU A 666 0.27 -25.97 1.20
CA GLU A 666 -0.71 -25.07 1.81
C GLU A 666 -0.55 -23.66 1.26
N LEU A 667 0.67 -23.19 1.09
CA LEU A 667 0.95 -21.91 0.41
C LEU A 667 0.41 -21.94 -1.03
N CYS A 668 0.68 -23.03 -1.76
CA CYS A 668 0.18 -23.19 -3.12
C CYS A 668 -1.36 -23.17 -3.17
N LYS A 669 -2.06 -23.85 -2.27
CA LYS A 669 -3.52 -23.83 -2.17
C LYS A 669 -4.10 -22.47 -1.77
N ALA A 670 -3.37 -21.70 -0.98
CA ALA A 670 -3.78 -20.38 -0.52
C ALA A 670 -3.72 -19.28 -1.60
N LEU A 671 -3.05 -19.54 -2.74
CA LEU A 671 -3.05 -18.62 -3.87
C LEU A 671 -4.47 -18.45 -4.43
N ASP A 672 -4.92 -17.23 -4.54
CA ASP A 672 -6.17 -16.86 -5.20
C ASP A 672 -6.04 -16.96 -6.75
N PRO A 673 -7.12 -16.81 -7.51
CA PRO A 673 -7.10 -16.95 -8.98
C PRO A 673 -6.10 -16.01 -9.67
N ILE A 674 -6.01 -14.76 -9.21
CA ILE A 674 -5.09 -13.74 -9.75
C ILE A 674 -3.64 -14.16 -9.47
N ASN A 675 -3.36 -14.58 -8.25
CA ASN A 675 -2.03 -15.00 -7.84
C ASN A 675 -1.55 -16.25 -8.56
N VAL A 676 -2.45 -17.21 -8.85
CA VAL A 676 -2.13 -18.40 -9.66
C VAL A 676 -1.70 -18.01 -11.07
N THR A 677 -2.46 -17.13 -11.72
CA THR A 677 -2.16 -16.70 -13.10
C THR A 677 -0.90 -15.86 -13.19
N GLN A 678 -0.67 -14.96 -12.23
CA GLN A 678 0.55 -14.16 -12.14
C GLN A 678 1.79 -15.02 -11.90
N ALA A 679 1.68 -16.01 -11.02
CA ALA A 679 2.78 -16.96 -10.77
C ALA A 679 3.08 -17.79 -12.03
N LEU A 680 2.07 -18.31 -12.73
CA LEU A 680 2.25 -19.02 -14.00
C LEU A 680 2.90 -18.14 -15.07
N ASP A 681 2.46 -16.89 -15.23
CA ASP A 681 3.05 -15.96 -16.20
C ASP A 681 4.52 -15.69 -15.86
N ALA A 682 4.83 -15.48 -14.60
CA ALA A 682 6.20 -15.29 -14.16
C ALA A 682 7.08 -16.50 -14.45
N LEU A 683 6.65 -17.70 -14.06
CA LEU A 683 7.38 -18.95 -14.29
C LEU A 683 7.60 -19.24 -15.77
N SER A 684 6.65 -18.81 -16.63
CA SER A 684 6.69 -19.00 -18.08
C SER A 684 7.86 -18.28 -18.78
N LYS A 685 8.56 -17.39 -18.08
CA LYS A 685 9.76 -16.71 -18.60
C LYS A 685 11.02 -17.57 -18.48
N TRP A 686 10.98 -18.62 -17.65
CA TRP A 686 12.05 -19.60 -17.49
C TRP A 686 11.53 -21.04 -17.69
N PRO A 687 11.00 -21.36 -18.88
CA PRO A 687 10.37 -22.66 -19.13
C PRO A 687 11.34 -23.83 -19.04
N ASP A 688 12.61 -23.59 -19.35
CA ASP A 688 13.68 -24.61 -19.35
C ASP A 688 14.22 -24.90 -17.93
N THR A 689 13.78 -24.14 -16.91
CA THR A 689 14.20 -24.35 -15.52
C THR A 689 13.32 -25.43 -14.88
N PRO A 690 13.91 -26.58 -14.45
CA PRO A 690 13.11 -27.72 -13.99
C PRO A 690 12.16 -27.41 -12.84
N ILE A 691 12.59 -26.59 -11.87
CA ILE A 691 11.75 -26.21 -10.72
C ILE A 691 10.58 -25.30 -11.15
N CYS A 692 10.76 -24.46 -12.17
CA CYS A 692 9.67 -23.65 -12.71
C CYS A 692 8.62 -24.55 -13.39
N GLY A 693 9.04 -25.55 -14.17
CA GLY A 693 8.15 -26.54 -14.78
C GLY A 693 7.42 -27.40 -13.73
N GLN A 694 8.10 -27.80 -12.65
CA GLN A 694 7.48 -28.53 -11.54
C GLN A 694 6.42 -27.67 -10.84
N THR A 695 6.72 -26.42 -10.55
CA THR A 695 5.78 -25.51 -9.90
C THR A 695 4.61 -25.17 -10.82
N ALA A 696 4.87 -24.94 -12.11
CA ALA A 696 3.82 -24.74 -13.11
C ALA A 696 2.89 -25.96 -13.18
N SER A 697 3.44 -27.18 -13.08
CA SER A 697 2.64 -28.42 -13.03
C SER A 697 1.74 -28.46 -11.78
N ALA A 698 2.22 -28.04 -10.63
CA ALA A 698 1.41 -27.96 -9.41
C ALA A 698 0.26 -26.95 -9.53
N LEU A 699 0.53 -25.77 -10.11
CA LEU A 699 -0.49 -24.75 -10.38
C LEU A 699 -1.48 -25.21 -11.47
N ALA A 700 -0.98 -25.88 -12.52
CA ALA A 700 -1.79 -26.49 -13.56
C ALA A 700 -2.76 -27.54 -12.99
N ALA A 701 -2.30 -28.39 -12.05
CA ALA A 701 -3.14 -29.36 -11.36
C ALA A 701 -4.30 -28.69 -10.63
N ARG A 702 -4.07 -27.55 -9.99
CA ARG A 702 -5.16 -26.76 -9.40
C ARG A 702 -6.16 -26.27 -10.44
N LEU A 703 -5.65 -25.74 -11.55
CA LEU A 703 -6.52 -25.28 -12.65
C LEU A 703 -7.28 -26.45 -13.30
N ALA A 704 -6.69 -27.64 -13.41
CA ALA A 704 -7.36 -28.82 -13.94
C ALA A 704 -8.49 -29.31 -13.01
N HIS A 705 -8.25 -29.35 -11.70
CA HIS A 705 -9.15 -30.04 -10.77
C HIS A 705 -10.08 -29.11 -9.98
N GLU A 706 -9.71 -27.83 -9.74
CA GLU A 706 -10.49 -26.88 -8.95
C GLU A 706 -11.44 -26.05 -9.83
N ARG A 707 -12.65 -26.55 -10.07
CA ARG A 707 -13.67 -25.83 -10.90
C ARG A 707 -14.01 -24.44 -10.34
N ARG A 708 -13.98 -24.26 -9.00
CA ARG A 708 -14.24 -22.95 -8.39
C ARG A 708 -13.16 -21.94 -8.73
N LEU A 709 -11.89 -22.36 -8.70
CA LEU A 709 -10.77 -21.54 -9.10
C LEU A 709 -10.91 -21.08 -10.55
N ARG A 710 -11.16 -22.02 -11.47
CA ARG A 710 -11.37 -21.70 -12.90
C ARG A 710 -12.51 -20.70 -13.11
N LYS A 711 -13.66 -20.93 -12.47
CA LYS A 711 -14.82 -20.02 -12.60
C LYS A 711 -14.58 -18.61 -12.09
N ALA A 712 -13.70 -18.42 -11.14
CA ALA A 712 -13.36 -17.13 -10.58
C ALA A 712 -12.39 -16.32 -11.45
N LEU A 713 -11.71 -16.95 -12.42
CA LEU A 713 -10.82 -16.26 -13.37
C LEU A 713 -11.60 -15.31 -14.28
N LYS A 714 -11.13 -14.11 -14.43
CA LYS A 714 -11.63 -13.15 -15.42
C LYS A 714 -11.16 -13.51 -16.82
N PRO A 715 -11.76 -12.95 -17.89
CA PRO A 715 -11.36 -13.25 -19.27
C PRO A 715 -9.86 -13.12 -19.51
N GLN A 716 -9.27 -12.04 -19.07
CA GLN A 716 -7.83 -11.79 -19.17
C GLN A 716 -6.97 -12.85 -18.46
N GLU A 717 -7.38 -13.29 -17.28
CA GLU A 717 -6.68 -14.30 -16.49
C GLU A 717 -6.71 -15.67 -17.15
N VAL A 718 -7.83 -16.01 -17.84
CA VAL A 718 -7.93 -17.24 -18.65
C VAL A 718 -6.90 -17.21 -19.79
N VAL A 719 -6.79 -16.07 -20.49
CA VAL A 719 -5.83 -15.91 -21.59
C VAL A 719 -4.39 -16.04 -21.08
N ILE A 720 -4.06 -15.36 -19.96
CA ILE A 720 -2.73 -15.43 -19.35
C ILE A 720 -2.41 -16.87 -18.94
N ALA A 721 -3.33 -17.57 -18.29
CA ALA A 721 -3.14 -18.95 -17.87
C ALA A 721 -2.87 -19.87 -19.05
N LEU A 722 -3.70 -19.80 -20.12
CA LEU A 722 -3.50 -20.59 -21.33
C LEU A 722 -2.16 -20.29 -22.00
N HIS A 723 -1.82 -18.99 -22.14
CA HIS A 723 -0.54 -18.59 -22.72
C HIS A 723 0.64 -19.13 -21.93
N SER A 724 0.61 -19.00 -20.60
CA SER A 724 1.68 -19.48 -19.72
C SER A 724 1.83 -21.00 -19.76
N LEU A 725 0.72 -21.73 -19.67
CA LEU A 725 0.71 -23.20 -19.78
C LEU A 725 1.27 -23.69 -21.11
N SER A 726 1.08 -22.92 -22.21
CA SER A 726 1.57 -23.26 -23.54
C SER A 726 3.09 -23.30 -23.68
N LYS A 727 3.83 -22.86 -22.66
CA LYS A 727 5.28 -23.00 -22.57
C LYS A 727 5.74 -24.41 -22.14
N TRP A 728 4.81 -25.23 -21.64
CA TRP A 728 5.07 -26.64 -21.27
C TRP A 728 4.06 -27.57 -21.99
N PRO A 729 4.04 -27.59 -23.32
CA PRO A 729 3.02 -28.28 -24.09
C PRO A 729 3.07 -29.80 -23.87
N ASP A 730 4.26 -30.36 -23.64
CA ASP A 730 4.52 -31.79 -23.47
C ASP A 730 4.20 -32.31 -22.06
N THR A 731 3.85 -31.39 -21.14
CA THR A 731 3.48 -31.74 -19.76
C THR A 731 2.01 -32.15 -19.68
N PRO A 732 1.67 -33.41 -19.35
CA PRO A 732 0.28 -33.87 -19.39
C PRO A 732 -0.70 -33.04 -18.55
N ILE A 733 -0.30 -32.63 -17.35
CA ILE A 733 -1.16 -31.85 -16.47
C ILE A 733 -1.39 -30.42 -16.97
N CYS A 734 -0.42 -29.85 -17.72
CA CYS A 734 -0.60 -28.54 -18.38
C CYS A 734 -1.59 -28.66 -19.53
N ALA A 735 -1.55 -29.75 -20.31
CA ALA A 735 -2.53 -30.04 -21.34
C ALA A 735 -3.94 -30.30 -20.78
N GLU A 736 -4.03 -30.95 -19.60
CA GLU A 736 -5.32 -31.13 -18.88
C GLU A 736 -5.89 -29.82 -18.38
N ALA A 737 -5.07 -28.97 -17.77
CA ALA A 737 -5.46 -27.63 -17.34
C ALA A 737 -5.91 -26.76 -18.52
N ALA A 738 -5.19 -26.81 -19.64
CA ALA A 738 -5.55 -26.10 -20.85
C ALA A 738 -6.90 -26.60 -21.41
N SER A 739 -7.14 -27.92 -21.41
CA SER A 739 -8.43 -28.50 -21.79
C SER A 739 -9.56 -28.04 -20.88
N ALA A 740 -9.32 -27.96 -19.57
CA ALA A 740 -10.31 -27.50 -18.58
C ALA A 740 -10.62 -25.99 -18.71
N LEU A 741 -9.64 -25.17 -19.11
CA LEU A 741 -9.86 -23.76 -19.44
C LEU A 741 -10.55 -23.60 -20.80
N ALA A 742 -10.19 -24.44 -21.78
CA ALA A 742 -10.86 -24.50 -23.08
C ALA A 742 -12.36 -24.88 -22.95
N GLU A 743 -12.70 -25.85 -22.08
CA GLU A 743 -14.08 -26.19 -21.73
C GLU A 743 -14.86 -24.94 -21.30
N ARG A 744 -14.26 -24.12 -20.46
CA ARG A 744 -14.88 -22.87 -20.01
C ARG A 744 -15.07 -21.87 -21.16
N VAL A 745 -14.09 -21.76 -22.07
CA VAL A 745 -14.23 -20.92 -23.27
C VAL A 745 -15.37 -21.41 -24.17
N VAL A 746 -15.58 -22.73 -24.22
CA VAL A 746 -16.69 -23.35 -24.98
C VAL A 746 -18.05 -23.05 -24.32
N ASP A 747 -18.14 -23.28 -23.00
CA ASP A 747 -19.39 -23.24 -22.26
C ASP A 747 -19.90 -21.81 -22.02
N GLU A 748 -18.99 -20.85 -21.81
CA GLU A 748 -19.34 -19.49 -21.41
C GLU A 748 -19.29 -18.51 -22.62
N LEU A 749 -20.40 -18.37 -23.34
CA LEU A 749 -20.52 -17.46 -24.49
C LEU A 749 -20.13 -16.01 -24.12
N GLN A 750 -20.47 -15.54 -22.90
CA GLN A 750 -20.13 -14.21 -22.45
C GLN A 750 -18.61 -14.04 -22.26
N LEU A 751 -17.93 -15.09 -21.78
CA LEU A 751 -16.48 -15.09 -21.68
C LEU A 751 -15.84 -14.97 -23.07
N ARG A 752 -16.30 -15.77 -24.06
CA ARG A 752 -15.81 -15.68 -25.43
C ARG A 752 -16.03 -14.28 -26.03
N LYS A 753 -17.22 -13.72 -25.85
CA LYS A 753 -17.53 -12.36 -26.34
C LYS A 753 -16.76 -11.25 -25.66
N ALA A 754 -16.32 -11.46 -24.43
CA ALA A 754 -15.51 -10.50 -23.71
C ALA A 754 -14.04 -10.43 -24.19
N PHE A 755 -13.59 -11.40 -25.00
CA PHE A 755 -12.23 -11.37 -25.52
C PHE A 755 -12.11 -10.30 -26.62
N ASP A 756 -11.17 -9.39 -26.46
CA ASP A 756 -10.73 -8.47 -27.49
C ASP A 756 -9.88 -9.18 -28.57
N ALA A 757 -9.55 -8.50 -29.65
CA ALA A 757 -8.76 -9.05 -30.75
C ALA A 757 -7.41 -9.64 -30.28
N HIS A 758 -6.74 -8.99 -29.34
CA HIS A 758 -5.49 -9.43 -28.76
C HIS A 758 -5.63 -10.74 -27.96
N GLN A 759 -6.69 -10.80 -27.15
CA GLN A 759 -7.00 -11.96 -26.33
C GLN A 759 -7.36 -13.17 -27.18
N VAL A 760 -8.09 -12.96 -28.31
CA VAL A 760 -8.39 -14.01 -29.30
C VAL A 760 -7.10 -14.56 -29.90
N VAL A 761 -6.18 -13.69 -30.34
CA VAL A 761 -4.86 -14.11 -30.88
C VAL A 761 -4.09 -14.97 -29.89
N ASN A 762 -3.94 -14.50 -28.65
CA ASN A 762 -3.16 -15.21 -27.63
C ASN A 762 -3.80 -16.53 -27.22
N THR A 763 -5.15 -16.56 -27.16
CA THR A 763 -5.88 -17.79 -26.85
C THR A 763 -5.71 -18.83 -27.96
N LEU A 764 -5.88 -18.46 -29.23
CA LEU A 764 -5.68 -19.35 -30.36
C LEU A 764 -4.24 -19.83 -30.45
N LYS A 765 -3.25 -18.93 -30.27
CA LYS A 765 -1.82 -19.29 -30.19
C LYS A 765 -1.55 -20.34 -29.11
N ALA A 766 -2.16 -20.15 -27.92
CA ALA A 766 -1.99 -21.09 -26.81
C ALA A 766 -2.65 -22.44 -27.10
N LEU A 767 -3.91 -22.44 -27.53
CA LEU A 767 -4.67 -23.66 -27.84
C LEU A 767 -4.01 -24.49 -28.95
N SER A 768 -3.35 -23.83 -29.92
CA SER A 768 -2.66 -24.49 -31.04
C SER A 768 -1.47 -25.35 -30.62
N LYS A 769 -1.03 -25.28 -29.37
CA LYS A 769 -0.01 -26.16 -28.79
C LYS A 769 -0.56 -27.55 -28.43
N TRP A 770 -1.87 -27.69 -28.36
CA TRP A 770 -2.56 -28.97 -28.08
C TRP A 770 -3.64 -29.26 -29.14
N PRO A 771 -3.27 -29.42 -30.40
CA PRO A 771 -4.23 -29.60 -31.49
C PRO A 771 -5.02 -30.90 -31.34
N ASP A 772 -4.45 -31.93 -30.74
CA ASP A 772 -5.08 -33.24 -30.52
C ASP A 772 -6.07 -33.25 -29.38
N LYS A 773 -6.18 -32.17 -28.58
CA LYS A 773 -7.16 -32.09 -27.51
C LYS A 773 -8.49 -31.57 -28.04
N GLN A 774 -9.54 -32.39 -27.99
CA GLN A 774 -10.87 -32.09 -28.54
C GLN A 774 -11.43 -30.77 -28.01
N LEU A 775 -11.29 -30.47 -26.67
CA LEU A 775 -11.81 -29.25 -26.11
C LEU A 775 -11.03 -28.02 -26.60
N CYS A 776 -9.74 -28.15 -26.84
CA CYS A 776 -8.92 -27.08 -27.41
C CYS A 776 -9.35 -26.80 -28.86
N ALA A 777 -9.64 -27.84 -29.63
CA ALA A 777 -10.14 -27.69 -31.01
C ALA A 777 -11.53 -27.03 -31.04
N VAL A 778 -12.43 -27.44 -30.17
CA VAL A 778 -13.81 -26.86 -30.08
C VAL A 778 -13.73 -25.39 -29.61
N ALA A 779 -12.87 -25.07 -28.64
CA ALA A 779 -12.68 -23.68 -28.22
C ALA A 779 -12.08 -22.81 -29.33
N ALA A 780 -11.12 -23.36 -30.09
CA ALA A 780 -10.52 -22.68 -31.24
C ALA A 780 -11.58 -22.45 -32.35
N SER A 781 -12.44 -23.43 -32.60
CA SER A 781 -13.57 -23.27 -33.55
C SER A 781 -14.54 -22.17 -33.12
N GLY A 782 -14.89 -22.10 -31.82
CA GLY A 782 -15.77 -21.02 -31.32
C GLY A 782 -15.13 -19.61 -31.38
N LEU A 783 -13.79 -19.51 -31.34
CA LEU A 783 -13.10 -18.25 -31.59
C LEU A 783 -12.96 -17.95 -33.08
N ALA A 784 -12.81 -18.99 -33.94
CA ALA A 784 -12.80 -18.87 -35.38
C ALA A 784 -14.17 -18.38 -35.88
N GLU A 785 -15.29 -18.92 -35.35
CA GLU A 785 -16.62 -18.45 -35.60
C GLU A 785 -16.76 -16.93 -35.36
N ARG A 786 -16.22 -16.42 -34.26
CA ARG A 786 -16.22 -14.97 -34.01
C ARG A 786 -15.41 -14.18 -35.04
N LEU A 787 -14.29 -14.73 -35.50
CA LEU A 787 -13.49 -14.08 -36.52
C LEU A 787 -14.17 -14.05 -37.90
N ALA A 788 -15.01 -15.05 -38.20
CA ALA A 788 -15.82 -15.07 -39.41
C ALA A 788 -17.07 -14.18 -39.33
N ASP A 789 -17.77 -14.20 -38.16
CA ASP A 789 -19.03 -13.52 -37.97
C ASP A 789 -18.95 -12.04 -37.59
N GLU A 790 -17.84 -11.62 -36.94
CA GLU A 790 -17.64 -10.27 -36.48
C GLU A 790 -16.64 -9.52 -37.40
N PRO A 791 -17.04 -8.84 -38.45
CA PRO A 791 -16.14 -8.27 -39.48
C PRO A 791 -15.12 -7.24 -38.93
N GLN A 792 -15.42 -6.66 -37.76
CA GLN A 792 -14.49 -5.74 -37.11
C GLN A 792 -13.32 -6.44 -36.43
N LEU A 793 -13.56 -7.64 -35.91
CA LEU A 793 -12.54 -8.39 -35.17
C LEU A 793 -11.29 -8.72 -36.02
N PRO A 794 -11.42 -9.27 -37.25
CA PRO A 794 -10.26 -9.40 -38.15
C PRO A 794 -9.55 -8.08 -38.45
N LYS A 795 -10.29 -6.95 -38.59
CA LYS A 795 -9.74 -5.63 -38.89
C LYS A 795 -8.93 -5.03 -37.73
N ASP A 796 -9.32 -5.32 -36.49
CA ASP A 796 -8.61 -4.86 -35.31
C ASP A 796 -7.30 -5.62 -35.08
N LEU A 797 -7.07 -6.74 -35.80
CA LEU A 797 -5.81 -7.47 -35.72
C LEU A 797 -4.69 -6.68 -36.42
N HIS A 798 -3.60 -6.43 -35.74
CA HIS A 798 -2.39 -5.92 -36.38
C HIS A 798 -1.68 -7.05 -37.18
N ARG A 799 -0.69 -6.71 -37.97
CA ARG A 799 0.04 -7.60 -38.86
C ARG A 799 0.41 -8.96 -38.21
N GLN A 800 1.10 -8.92 -37.08
CA GLN A 800 1.51 -10.14 -36.36
C GLN A 800 0.32 -10.95 -35.86
N GLY A 801 -0.79 -10.28 -35.46
CA GLY A 801 -2.00 -10.98 -35.05
C GLY A 801 -2.58 -11.82 -36.16
N VAL A 802 -2.66 -11.30 -37.38
CA VAL A 802 -3.13 -12.04 -38.57
C VAL A 802 -2.27 -13.28 -38.82
N VAL A 803 -0.95 -13.12 -38.81
CA VAL A 803 0.00 -14.24 -39.05
C VAL A 803 -0.15 -15.32 -37.96
N ILE A 804 -0.22 -14.92 -36.70
CA ILE A 804 -0.37 -15.86 -35.55
C ILE A 804 -1.68 -16.61 -35.64
N VAL A 805 -2.80 -15.93 -35.94
CA VAL A 805 -4.12 -16.58 -36.06
C VAL A 805 -4.13 -17.56 -37.22
N LEU A 806 -3.65 -17.18 -38.39
CA LEU A 806 -3.55 -18.07 -39.54
C LEU A 806 -2.73 -19.33 -39.20
N ASN A 807 -1.56 -19.15 -38.57
CA ASN A 807 -0.71 -20.28 -38.18
C ASN A 807 -1.36 -21.14 -37.07
N ALA A 808 -2.12 -20.53 -36.14
CA ALA A 808 -2.84 -21.27 -35.11
C ALA A 808 -3.98 -22.10 -35.71
N LEU A 809 -4.85 -21.49 -36.55
CA LEU A 809 -5.97 -22.16 -37.17
C LEU A 809 -5.53 -23.27 -38.12
N SER A 810 -4.33 -23.15 -38.73
CA SER A 810 -3.78 -24.20 -39.61
C SER A 810 -3.51 -25.54 -38.93
N LYS A 811 -3.64 -25.60 -37.59
CA LYS A 811 -3.58 -26.85 -36.82
C LYS A 811 -4.87 -27.66 -36.87
N TRP A 812 -5.96 -27.06 -37.35
CA TRP A 812 -7.27 -27.68 -37.49
C TRP A 812 -7.83 -27.48 -38.91
N PRO A 813 -7.16 -28.01 -39.97
CA PRO A 813 -7.52 -27.74 -41.35
C PRO A 813 -8.85 -28.34 -41.76
N ASP A 814 -9.29 -29.42 -41.10
CA ASP A 814 -10.51 -30.15 -41.42
C ASP A 814 -11.76 -29.50 -40.83
N THR A 815 -11.62 -28.39 -40.13
CA THR A 815 -12.76 -27.70 -39.49
C THR A 815 -13.29 -26.60 -40.40
N ALA A 816 -14.53 -26.68 -40.84
CA ALA A 816 -15.16 -25.72 -41.78
C ALA A 816 -15.11 -24.28 -41.24
N VAL A 817 -15.42 -24.08 -39.96
CA VAL A 817 -15.39 -22.76 -39.31
C VAL A 817 -13.97 -22.15 -39.28
N CYS A 818 -12.95 -22.98 -39.11
CA CYS A 818 -11.56 -22.50 -39.19
C CYS A 818 -11.22 -22.05 -40.61
N ALA A 819 -11.71 -22.75 -41.63
CA ALA A 819 -11.55 -22.36 -43.03
C ALA A 819 -12.27 -21.01 -43.32
N GLU A 820 -13.48 -20.80 -42.80
CA GLU A 820 -14.20 -19.52 -42.92
C GLU A 820 -13.45 -18.35 -42.29
N ALA A 821 -12.93 -18.52 -41.06
CA ALA A 821 -12.12 -17.52 -40.42
C ALA A 821 -10.79 -17.23 -41.16
N VAL A 822 -10.16 -18.26 -41.71
CA VAL A 822 -8.98 -18.12 -42.56
C VAL A 822 -9.31 -17.36 -43.84
N ASN A 823 -10.48 -17.62 -44.47
CA ASN A 823 -10.96 -16.85 -45.63
C ASN A 823 -11.14 -15.37 -45.31
N ALA A 824 -11.79 -15.03 -44.20
CA ALA A 824 -11.96 -13.65 -43.77
C ALA A 824 -10.61 -12.92 -43.57
N LEU A 825 -9.61 -13.61 -43.03
CA LEU A 825 -8.24 -13.05 -42.87
C LEU A 825 -7.50 -12.99 -44.22
N ALA A 826 -7.72 -13.97 -45.12
CA ALA A 826 -7.15 -13.98 -46.43
C ALA A 826 -7.74 -12.87 -47.32
N GLU A 827 -9.06 -12.64 -47.27
CA GLU A 827 -9.72 -11.49 -47.90
C GLU A 827 -9.08 -10.17 -47.44
N ARG A 828 -8.86 -9.99 -46.16
CA ARG A 828 -8.16 -8.84 -45.66
C ARG A 828 -6.75 -8.71 -46.22
N LEU A 829 -6.03 -9.81 -46.34
CA LEU A 829 -4.68 -9.79 -46.99
C LEU A 829 -4.78 -9.48 -48.48
N VAL A 830 -5.90 -9.81 -49.18
CA VAL A 830 -6.14 -9.40 -50.57
C VAL A 830 -6.42 -7.89 -50.66
N ASP A 831 -7.25 -7.38 -49.77
CA ASP A 831 -7.77 -6.02 -49.82
C ASP A 831 -6.76 -4.96 -49.30
N GLU A 832 -5.85 -5.34 -48.43
CA GLU A 832 -4.88 -4.44 -47.79
C GLU A 832 -3.46 -4.65 -48.34
N PRO A 833 -3.04 -3.98 -49.44
CA PRO A 833 -1.69 -4.15 -50.02
C PRO A 833 -0.57 -3.72 -49.02
N ASP A 834 -0.83 -2.75 -48.17
CA ASP A 834 0.15 -2.25 -47.23
C ASP A 834 0.45 -3.30 -46.15
N LEU A 835 -0.61 -3.96 -45.62
CA LEU A 835 -0.45 -5.08 -44.69
C LEU A 835 0.46 -6.18 -45.28
N ARG A 836 0.26 -6.53 -46.59
CA ARG A 836 1.12 -7.51 -47.26
C ARG A 836 2.56 -7.04 -47.42
N LYS A 837 2.77 -5.74 -47.71
CA LYS A 837 4.14 -5.17 -47.84
C LYS A 837 4.91 -5.16 -46.52
N GLU A 838 4.21 -5.03 -45.43
CA GLU A 838 4.83 -5.02 -44.09
C GLU A 838 5.24 -6.41 -43.62
N LEU A 839 4.74 -7.52 -44.19
CA LEU A 839 5.10 -8.87 -43.80
C LEU A 839 6.63 -9.08 -44.00
N ASP A 840 7.31 -9.49 -43.00
CA ASP A 840 8.73 -9.88 -43.08
C ASP A 840 8.89 -11.29 -43.68
N PRO A 841 10.10 -11.80 -43.92
CA PRO A 841 10.30 -13.12 -44.53
C PRO A 841 9.68 -14.27 -43.76
N VAL A 842 9.76 -14.23 -42.44
CA VAL A 842 9.19 -15.24 -41.54
C VAL A 842 7.63 -15.17 -41.57
N ASP A 843 7.09 -13.96 -41.60
CA ASP A 843 5.66 -13.74 -41.75
C ASP A 843 5.12 -14.30 -43.08
N VAL A 844 5.82 -13.99 -44.21
CA VAL A 844 5.42 -14.49 -45.51
C VAL A 844 5.42 -16.03 -45.55
N THR A 845 6.46 -16.65 -44.98
CA THR A 845 6.56 -18.10 -44.89
C THR A 845 5.44 -18.69 -44.02
N ASN A 846 5.18 -18.12 -42.86
CA ASN A 846 4.14 -18.57 -41.96
C ASN A 846 2.74 -18.44 -42.58
N VAL A 847 2.45 -17.34 -43.27
CA VAL A 847 1.18 -17.14 -44.00
C VAL A 847 1.03 -18.18 -45.10
N LEU A 848 2.05 -18.33 -45.98
CA LEU A 848 2.00 -19.31 -47.06
C LEU A 848 1.83 -20.73 -46.54
N ASN A 849 2.55 -21.11 -45.48
CA ASN A 849 2.44 -22.44 -44.85
C ASN A 849 1.07 -22.65 -44.20
N ALA A 850 0.49 -21.63 -43.61
CA ALA A 850 -0.84 -21.71 -43.01
C ALA A 850 -1.92 -21.90 -44.14
N LEU A 851 -1.90 -21.02 -45.13
CA LEU A 851 -2.87 -21.07 -46.26
C LEU A 851 -2.77 -22.33 -47.09
N SER A 852 -1.56 -22.93 -47.14
CA SER A 852 -1.33 -24.21 -47.86
C SER A 852 -2.12 -25.40 -47.32
N LYS A 853 -2.77 -25.26 -46.19
CA LYS A 853 -3.67 -26.25 -45.59
C LYS A 853 -5.07 -26.20 -46.23
N TRP A 854 -5.41 -25.10 -46.96
CA TRP A 854 -6.63 -24.91 -47.72
C TRP A 854 -6.34 -24.52 -49.20
N PRO A 855 -5.63 -25.36 -49.94
CA PRO A 855 -5.19 -25.00 -51.28
C PRO A 855 -6.30 -24.87 -52.31
N GLY A 856 -7.47 -25.50 -52.05
CA GLY A 856 -8.66 -25.44 -52.89
C GLY A 856 -9.51 -24.21 -52.72
N THR A 857 -9.19 -23.31 -51.81
CA THR A 857 -9.93 -22.09 -51.54
C THR A 857 -9.43 -20.95 -52.40
N GLU A 858 -10.33 -20.33 -53.19
CA GLU A 858 -9.94 -19.29 -54.16
C GLU A 858 -9.21 -18.11 -53.52
N VAL A 859 -9.71 -17.63 -52.35
CA VAL A 859 -9.11 -16.49 -51.64
C VAL A 859 -7.68 -16.85 -51.11
N CYS A 860 -7.51 -18.05 -50.60
CA CYS A 860 -6.18 -18.49 -50.11
C CYS A 860 -5.21 -18.64 -51.32
N ALA A 861 -5.64 -19.14 -52.47
CA ALA A 861 -4.85 -19.20 -53.67
C ALA A 861 -4.48 -17.79 -54.17
N GLU A 862 -5.42 -16.83 -54.08
CA GLU A 862 -5.16 -15.44 -54.45
C GLU A 862 -4.07 -14.78 -53.56
N VAL A 863 -4.16 -14.96 -52.22
CA VAL A 863 -3.11 -14.45 -51.30
C VAL A 863 -1.78 -15.13 -51.64
N ALA A 864 -1.76 -16.44 -51.86
CA ALA A 864 -0.55 -17.17 -52.23
C ALA A 864 0.05 -16.61 -53.51
N ARG A 865 -0.79 -16.30 -54.51
CA ARG A 865 -0.41 -15.68 -55.79
C ARG A 865 0.20 -14.28 -55.57
N LEU A 866 -0.41 -13.46 -54.73
CA LEU A 866 0.09 -12.10 -54.41
C LEU A 866 1.41 -12.13 -53.67
N LEU A 867 1.57 -13.05 -52.70
CA LEU A 867 2.84 -13.23 -51.99
C LEU A 867 3.91 -13.82 -52.89
N ALA A 868 3.56 -14.81 -53.74
CA ALA A 868 4.47 -15.34 -54.74
C ALA A 868 4.95 -14.24 -55.70
N TRP A 869 4.05 -13.34 -56.17
CA TRP A 869 4.41 -12.21 -56.99
C TRP A 869 5.40 -11.27 -56.31
N ARG A 870 5.20 -11.02 -55.00
CA ARG A 870 6.15 -10.26 -54.17
C ARG A 870 7.49 -10.98 -54.07
N LEU A 871 7.50 -12.28 -53.89
CA LEU A 871 8.72 -13.09 -53.82
C LEU A 871 9.45 -13.07 -55.19
N VAL A 872 8.76 -13.08 -56.33
CA VAL A 872 9.40 -12.96 -57.64
C VAL A 872 9.99 -11.57 -57.83
N GLY A 873 9.26 -10.49 -57.46
CA GLY A 873 9.67 -9.12 -57.68
C GLY A 873 10.75 -8.61 -56.70
N ASP A 874 10.70 -9.04 -55.44
CA ASP A 874 11.59 -8.55 -54.39
C ASP A 874 12.77 -9.50 -54.14
N ARG A 875 13.88 -9.24 -54.85
CA ARG A 875 15.12 -10.02 -54.68
C ARG A 875 15.78 -9.82 -53.30
N LEU A 876 15.56 -8.66 -52.66
CA LEU A 876 16.11 -8.40 -51.35
C LEU A 876 15.36 -9.23 -50.28
N LEU A 877 14.05 -9.25 -50.34
CA LEU A 877 13.21 -10.10 -49.46
C LEU A 877 13.64 -11.58 -49.59
N ARG A 878 13.77 -12.10 -50.81
CA ARG A 878 14.23 -13.49 -51.01
C ARG A 878 15.60 -13.77 -50.38
N LYS A 879 16.52 -12.80 -50.38
CA LYS A 879 17.88 -12.97 -49.77
C LYS A 879 17.87 -13.09 -48.26
N THR A 880 16.85 -12.56 -47.59
CA THR A 880 16.79 -12.58 -46.13
C THR A 880 16.16 -13.86 -45.55
N PHE A 881 15.57 -14.72 -46.39
CA PHE A 881 15.04 -16.02 -45.93
C PHE A 881 16.19 -16.91 -45.43
N ASN A 882 16.04 -17.55 -44.30
CA ASN A 882 16.93 -18.61 -43.83
C ASN A 882 16.59 -19.96 -44.50
N SER A 883 17.35 -21.02 -44.20
CA SER A 883 17.18 -22.35 -44.77
C SER A 883 15.78 -22.93 -44.50
N LEU A 884 15.27 -22.81 -43.29
CA LEU A 884 13.95 -23.27 -42.89
C LEU A 884 12.82 -22.48 -43.57
N ASP A 885 12.95 -21.14 -43.69
CA ASP A 885 12.01 -20.32 -44.43
C ASP A 885 11.92 -20.71 -45.90
N VAL A 886 13.07 -20.99 -46.52
CA VAL A 886 13.10 -21.43 -47.94
C VAL A 886 12.40 -22.76 -48.09
N ALA A 887 12.70 -23.75 -47.23
CA ALA A 887 12.08 -25.08 -47.28
C ALA A 887 10.56 -25.01 -47.07
N ASN A 888 10.11 -24.25 -46.05
CA ASN A 888 8.69 -24.07 -45.78
C ASN A 888 7.96 -23.31 -46.89
N ALA A 889 8.59 -22.29 -47.50
CA ALA A 889 8.00 -21.56 -48.62
C ALA A 889 7.89 -22.44 -49.87
N LEU A 890 8.89 -23.26 -50.16
CA LEU A 890 8.84 -24.25 -51.24
C LEU A 890 7.72 -25.26 -51.05
N ASN A 891 7.65 -25.84 -49.84
CA ASN A 891 6.57 -26.78 -49.52
C ASN A 891 5.19 -26.16 -49.62
N ALA A 892 5.01 -24.92 -49.12
CA ALA A 892 3.75 -24.23 -49.23
C ALA A 892 3.37 -23.89 -50.66
N LEU A 893 4.27 -23.31 -51.44
CA LEU A 893 4.03 -22.95 -52.87
C LEU A 893 3.74 -24.16 -53.77
N SER A 894 4.27 -25.35 -53.43
CA SER A 894 4.00 -26.59 -54.14
C SER A 894 2.53 -27.01 -54.09
N LYS A 895 1.71 -26.43 -53.22
CA LYS A 895 0.28 -26.73 -53.11
C LYS A 895 -0.57 -26.05 -54.20
N TRP A 896 0.04 -25.09 -54.93
CA TRP A 896 -0.59 -24.38 -56.07
C TRP A 896 0.23 -24.55 -57.34
N PRO A 897 0.37 -25.80 -57.85
CA PRO A 897 1.28 -26.09 -58.98
C PRO A 897 0.76 -25.44 -60.26
N ASP A 898 -0.53 -25.28 -60.40
CA ASP A 898 -1.16 -24.71 -61.59
C ASP A 898 -1.12 -23.18 -61.64
N THR A 899 -0.53 -22.52 -60.64
CA THR A 899 -0.37 -21.09 -60.58
C THR A 899 1.05 -20.71 -61.08
N PRO A 900 1.20 -20.08 -62.25
CA PRO A 900 2.52 -19.85 -62.87
C PRO A 900 3.45 -18.99 -61.97
N VAL A 901 2.89 -18.03 -61.23
CA VAL A 901 3.65 -17.15 -60.33
C VAL A 901 4.15 -17.92 -59.11
N CYS A 902 3.36 -18.85 -58.54
CA CYS A 902 3.78 -19.70 -57.41
C CYS A 902 4.93 -20.64 -57.88
N ALA A 903 4.82 -21.20 -59.08
CA ALA A 903 5.88 -22.01 -59.71
C ALA A 903 7.19 -21.18 -59.94
N ALA A 904 7.04 -19.93 -60.44
CA ALA A 904 8.17 -19.01 -60.63
C ALA A 904 8.83 -18.62 -59.29
N ALA A 905 8.04 -18.34 -58.22
CA ALA A 905 8.53 -18.03 -56.89
C ALA A 905 9.29 -19.24 -56.29
N ALA A 906 8.71 -20.44 -56.41
CA ALA A 906 9.33 -21.68 -55.98
C ALA A 906 10.67 -21.94 -56.74
N GLY A 907 10.68 -21.73 -58.08
CA GLY A 907 11.88 -21.79 -58.89
C GLY A 907 12.98 -20.84 -58.38
N GLY A 908 12.64 -19.59 -58.13
CA GLY A 908 13.60 -18.60 -57.59
C GLY A 908 14.11 -18.95 -56.17
N MET A 909 13.31 -19.59 -55.33
CA MET A 909 13.75 -20.12 -54.04
C MET A 909 14.65 -21.37 -54.21
N ALA A 910 14.32 -22.28 -55.10
CA ALA A 910 15.13 -23.44 -55.41
C ALA A 910 16.48 -23.05 -56.02
N GLU A 911 16.54 -22.08 -56.96
CA GLU A 911 17.76 -21.52 -57.49
C GLU A 911 18.66 -20.94 -56.39
N ARG A 912 18.06 -20.19 -55.44
CA ARG A 912 18.79 -19.66 -54.29
C ARG A 912 19.37 -20.78 -53.41
N LEU A 913 18.58 -21.81 -53.12
CA LEU A 913 19.04 -22.98 -52.36
C LEU A 913 20.15 -23.71 -53.09
N ALA A 914 20.07 -23.82 -54.43
CA ALA A 914 21.11 -24.41 -55.22
C ALA A 914 22.40 -23.57 -55.26
N ALA A 915 22.26 -22.24 -55.26
CA ALA A 915 23.39 -21.34 -55.36
C ALA A 915 24.13 -21.10 -54.02
N ASP A 916 23.47 -21.30 -52.86
CA ASP A 916 24.00 -21.03 -51.52
C ASP A 916 24.32 -22.32 -50.75
N PRO A 917 25.62 -22.70 -50.67
CA PRO A 917 26.04 -23.88 -49.90
C PRO A 917 25.82 -23.75 -48.40
N GLY A 918 25.76 -22.53 -47.89
CA GLY A 918 25.50 -22.24 -46.48
C GLY A 918 24.08 -22.67 -46.11
N LEU A 919 23.06 -22.22 -46.88
CA LEU A 919 21.68 -22.60 -46.71
C LEU A 919 21.45 -24.11 -46.76
N ARG A 920 22.15 -24.80 -47.70
CA ARG A 920 22.04 -26.27 -47.80
C ARG A 920 22.62 -27.04 -46.63
N LYS A 921 23.65 -26.51 -45.98
CA LYS A 921 24.26 -27.12 -44.78
C LYS A 921 23.41 -26.94 -43.53
N GLU A 922 22.62 -25.92 -43.47
CA GLU A 922 21.72 -25.64 -42.34
C GLU A 922 20.42 -26.45 -42.40
N LEU A 923 20.09 -27.03 -43.55
CA LEU A 923 18.89 -27.88 -43.69
C LEU A 923 19.09 -29.21 -42.94
N ASN A 924 18.14 -29.55 -42.12
CA ASN A 924 18.06 -30.88 -41.50
C ASN A 924 17.52 -31.91 -42.50
N PRO A 925 17.81 -33.23 -42.36
CA PRO A 925 17.23 -34.24 -43.21
C PRO A 925 15.71 -34.26 -43.31
N VAL A 926 15.03 -33.71 -42.32
CA VAL A 926 13.57 -33.59 -42.29
C VAL A 926 13.05 -32.40 -43.11
N ASP A 927 13.87 -31.40 -43.37
CA ASP A 927 13.56 -30.17 -44.11
C ASP A 927 13.77 -30.30 -45.62
N VAL A 928 14.43 -31.38 -46.04
CA VAL A 928 14.73 -31.78 -47.44
C VAL A 928 13.66 -32.72 -47.97
#